data_ef197409480c843f4f39d835e7f485f8
#
_entry.id   ef197409480c843f4f39d835e7f485f8
#
_cell.length_a   1.000
_cell.length_b   1.000
_cell.length_c   1.000
_cell.angle_alpha   90.00
_cell.angle_beta   90.00
_cell.angle_gamma   90.00
#
_symmetry.space_group_name_H-M   'P 1'
#
loop_
_entity.id
_entity.type
_entity.pdbx_description
1 polymer ?
#
loop_
_entity_poly.entity_id
_entity_poly.type
_entity_poly.pdbx_seq_one_letter_code
_entity_poly.pdbx_strand_id
1 'polypeptide(L)'
;MSSQEIQSLLALADTQQAYSKASIYLNSKFSSLEDLGCLENDVTQAQQRRDELETRLALSKSRINILIAETQVVAESHRRCAQELSLERHSLADELASLSQDLVSSLSDANQPPTLLEDIETLHRNLKELKSVKEYVQIIEHALNLSELAVQQISASSSVSNESVTQFRTLRAFVTSVSDVCSGIQSEKNGGRLGLVAFLERLQETTWSRMKAILSNALLSAAEKLKWPMTVRYTSVPPEDRAAFETSFCNLLELQNIGQSFPNNNTEARSEKDGLYPLEALVQPLSLRFKYHFEGGRQTNQLHRPEWYFTHVLNAVNDHQNFMESIIQRLLSSTKYKSFNAWHEFMLLLFPLLSRKLRRTVPSMLSHPSLLAHTIYQALSFDAALAEEGFTITDTSARDAFESSKWPGVADIILGKKEWFEAWIDGEKKFTEDQYHEIISTSDAWQIAEDEVEKQASEIRTTNSARRISALVEQVTDRYSPLPDFTQRTRFLISVQLPILELYHGRILSSLDAFETLSSALVRVVPGALGVNLGGKEDSSVNVDTRSLTSGVSGVQRLCKAFLSAHFMEISMEAWGEDMFFLELWTEINRRASLRARAQADPLLPDPRVEEDQFGQETIFGELISHYRKLSIRAQDMIVQQVCAEVEGNLRPHLTATTTPNPSAEPEQDEIAVSQTLLAPIALLSTHLSYIRATLPQSTVTLLYRRIASRLSEHIMQRQILYRGNLTVREAREAQAESELWVETSQGGLAGALGGGRNRVEAPWSKLLEAGRLIATEGPAWDKAVDFTFGARSADEWDAAMVEITGFSELSREEVGRILRRRKTE
;
A
#
# COMPACT_ATOMS: atom_id res chain seq x y z
N MET A 1 -8.10 -18.53 -30.64
CA MET A 1 -8.78 -17.41 -29.90
C MET A 1 -9.95 -18.01 -29.12
N SER A 2 -10.00 -17.75 -27.82
CA SER A 2 -11.12 -18.22 -27.00
C SER A 2 -12.40 -17.45 -27.33
N SER A 3 -13.55 -18.06 -27.07
CA SER A 3 -14.86 -17.43 -27.30
C SER A 3 -15.01 -16.08 -26.59
N GLN A 4 -14.31 -15.89 -25.45
CA GLN A 4 -14.26 -14.65 -24.68
C GLN A 4 -13.44 -13.56 -25.39
N GLU A 5 -12.35 -13.90 -26.06
CA GLU A 5 -11.56 -12.93 -26.83
C GLU A 5 -12.33 -12.42 -28.04
N ILE A 6 -13.10 -13.29 -28.72
CA ILE A 6 -13.96 -12.88 -29.80
C ILE A 6 -15.10 -11.99 -29.32
N GLN A 7 -15.71 -12.29 -28.18
CA GLN A 7 -16.74 -11.43 -27.57
C GLN A 7 -16.19 -10.05 -27.14
N SER A 8 -14.98 -9.99 -26.62
CA SER A 8 -14.35 -8.70 -26.25
C SER A 8 -14.00 -7.84 -27.47
N LEU A 9 -13.64 -8.46 -28.60
CA LEU A 9 -13.41 -7.75 -29.87
C LEU A 9 -14.70 -7.28 -30.55
N LEU A 10 -15.82 -7.94 -30.29
CA LEU A 10 -17.14 -7.60 -30.82
C LEU A 10 -17.92 -6.64 -29.91
N ALA A 11 -17.43 -6.38 -28.69
CA ALA A 11 -18.04 -5.41 -27.78
C ALA A 11 -17.98 -4.00 -28.41
N LEU A 12 -19.11 -3.33 -28.40
CA LEU A 12 -19.20 -1.93 -28.83
C LEU A 12 -18.24 -1.09 -27.97
N ALA A 13 -17.39 -0.32 -28.65
CA ALA A 13 -16.50 0.58 -27.98
C ALA A 13 -17.32 1.56 -27.11
N ASP A 14 -16.90 1.70 -25.85
CA ASP A 14 -17.55 2.62 -24.93
C ASP A 14 -17.42 4.06 -25.46
N THR A 15 -18.55 4.62 -25.83
CA THR A 15 -18.63 5.96 -26.40
C THR A 15 -18.16 7.02 -25.41
N GLN A 16 -18.32 6.83 -24.09
CA GLN A 16 -17.84 7.75 -23.07
C GLN A 16 -16.31 7.74 -22.97
N GLN A 17 -15.68 6.58 -23.06
CA GLN A 17 -14.21 6.49 -23.11
C GLN A 17 -13.63 7.10 -24.39
N ALA A 18 -14.31 6.92 -25.51
CA ALA A 18 -13.90 7.52 -26.77
C ALA A 18 -14.01 9.07 -26.72
N TYR A 19 -15.08 9.57 -26.12
CA TYR A 19 -15.27 11.01 -25.91
C TYR A 19 -14.25 11.61 -24.95
N SER A 20 -13.95 10.94 -23.85
CA SER A 20 -12.95 11.44 -22.90
C SER A 20 -11.54 11.47 -23.51
N LYS A 21 -11.15 10.44 -24.26
CA LYS A 21 -9.87 10.41 -24.97
C LYS A 21 -9.78 11.47 -26.08
N ALA A 22 -10.87 11.69 -26.80
CA ALA A 22 -10.93 12.72 -27.81
C ALA A 22 -10.85 14.13 -27.20
N SER A 23 -11.51 14.36 -26.08
CA SER A 23 -11.45 15.62 -25.34
C SER A 23 -10.06 15.93 -24.81
N ILE A 24 -9.38 14.93 -24.23
CA ILE A 24 -7.99 15.05 -23.77
C ILE A 24 -7.05 15.36 -24.94
N TYR A 25 -7.20 14.68 -26.06
CA TYR A 25 -6.39 14.90 -27.24
C TYR A 25 -6.61 16.31 -27.81
N LEU A 26 -7.86 16.76 -27.91
CA LEU A 26 -8.19 18.12 -28.39
C LEU A 26 -7.63 19.18 -27.45
N ASN A 27 -7.78 19.01 -26.14
CA ASN A 27 -7.27 19.99 -25.17
C ASN A 27 -5.72 20.01 -25.14
N SER A 28 -5.06 18.92 -25.46
CA SER A 28 -3.60 18.90 -25.56
C SER A 28 -3.06 19.49 -26.85
N LYS A 29 -3.86 19.46 -27.94
CA LYS A 29 -3.45 19.94 -29.27
C LYS A 29 -3.77 21.40 -29.49
N PHE A 30 -4.83 21.91 -28.87
CA PHE A 30 -5.30 23.28 -28.99
C PHE A 30 -5.13 24.04 -27.67
N SER A 31 -3.86 24.28 -27.29
CA SER A 31 -3.50 24.94 -26.03
C SER A 31 -3.43 26.46 -26.14
N SER A 32 -3.33 27.00 -27.35
CA SER A 32 -3.24 28.45 -27.61
C SER A 32 -4.23 28.94 -28.68
N LEU A 33 -4.51 30.22 -28.69
CA LEU A 33 -5.35 30.87 -29.74
C LEU A 33 -4.74 30.76 -31.16
N GLU A 34 -3.44 30.59 -31.26
CA GLU A 34 -2.73 30.47 -32.54
C GLU A 34 -2.93 29.05 -33.15
N ASP A 35 -3.17 28.05 -32.33
CA ASP A 35 -3.44 26.69 -32.77
C ASP A 35 -4.79 26.54 -33.49
N LEU A 36 -5.73 27.52 -33.29
CA LEU A 36 -7.01 27.53 -33.96
C LEU A 36 -6.91 27.78 -35.47
N GLY A 37 -5.77 28.30 -35.95
CA GLY A 37 -5.56 28.50 -37.38
C GLY A 37 -5.47 27.17 -38.17
N CYS A 38 -5.17 26.07 -37.50
CA CYS A 38 -5.08 24.75 -38.13
C CYS A 38 -6.36 23.92 -37.99
N LEU A 39 -7.36 24.41 -37.27
CA LEU A 39 -8.57 23.67 -36.90
C LEU A 39 -9.33 23.12 -38.11
N GLU A 40 -9.49 23.92 -39.16
CA GLU A 40 -10.23 23.57 -40.36
C GLU A 40 -9.54 22.42 -41.14
N ASN A 41 -8.22 22.45 -41.15
CA ASN A 41 -7.40 21.43 -41.79
C ASN A 41 -7.42 20.11 -40.98
N ASP A 42 -7.35 20.20 -39.67
CA ASP A 42 -7.44 19.06 -38.79
C ASP A 42 -8.83 18.40 -38.79
N VAL A 43 -9.89 19.20 -38.90
CA VAL A 43 -11.26 18.67 -39.01
C VAL A 43 -11.43 17.95 -40.34
N THR A 44 -10.94 18.51 -41.45
CA THR A 44 -11.01 17.83 -42.76
C THR A 44 -10.19 16.55 -42.80
N GLN A 45 -9.01 16.54 -42.18
CA GLN A 45 -8.17 15.35 -42.05
C GLN A 45 -8.82 14.28 -41.15
N ALA A 46 -9.44 14.70 -40.06
CA ALA A 46 -10.17 13.79 -39.18
C ALA A 46 -11.40 13.20 -39.88
N GLN A 47 -12.12 13.97 -40.68
CA GLN A 47 -13.25 13.51 -41.49
C GLN A 47 -12.79 12.51 -42.55
N GLN A 48 -11.72 12.81 -43.29
CA GLN A 48 -11.16 11.88 -44.26
C GLN A 48 -10.75 10.54 -43.62
N ARG A 49 -10.10 10.63 -42.46
CA ARG A 49 -9.65 9.42 -41.72
C ARG A 49 -10.82 8.63 -41.18
N ARG A 50 -11.91 9.29 -40.78
CA ARG A 50 -13.15 8.61 -40.41
C ARG A 50 -13.75 7.86 -41.59
N ASP A 51 -13.88 8.53 -42.71
CA ASP A 51 -14.50 7.95 -43.92
C ASP A 51 -13.66 6.81 -44.50
N GLU A 52 -12.33 6.92 -44.42
CA GLU A 52 -11.41 5.80 -44.71
C GLU A 52 -11.61 4.61 -43.78
N LEU A 53 -11.76 4.86 -42.48
CA LEU A 53 -12.01 3.79 -41.48
C LEU A 53 -13.39 3.17 -41.66
N GLU A 54 -14.42 3.96 -41.99
CA GLU A 54 -15.77 3.45 -42.30
C GLU A 54 -15.78 2.60 -43.56
N THR A 55 -15.07 2.99 -44.60
CA THR A 55 -14.94 2.17 -45.82
C THR A 55 -14.18 0.89 -45.56
N ARG A 56 -13.08 0.94 -44.79
CA ARG A 56 -12.35 -0.27 -44.39
C ARG A 56 -13.17 -1.18 -43.48
N LEU A 57 -13.99 -0.62 -42.60
CA LEU A 57 -14.91 -1.39 -41.77
C LEU A 57 -15.97 -2.09 -42.59
N ALA A 58 -16.57 -1.38 -43.59
CA ALA A 58 -17.56 -1.94 -44.50
C ALA A 58 -16.98 -3.09 -45.35
N LEU A 59 -15.77 -2.89 -45.89
CA LEU A 59 -15.06 -3.92 -46.64
C LEU A 59 -14.71 -5.13 -45.75
N SER A 60 -14.28 -4.90 -44.52
CA SER A 60 -13.96 -5.97 -43.56
C SER A 60 -15.21 -6.76 -43.18
N LYS A 61 -16.34 -6.06 -42.94
CA LYS A 61 -17.64 -6.74 -42.69
C LYS A 61 -18.10 -7.57 -43.87
N SER A 62 -17.99 -7.02 -45.09
CA SER A 62 -18.33 -7.78 -46.30
C SER A 62 -17.45 -9.01 -46.45
N ARG A 63 -16.14 -8.87 -46.23
CA ARG A 63 -15.21 -10.01 -46.30
C ARG A 63 -15.48 -11.10 -45.25
N ILE A 64 -15.82 -10.68 -44.02
CA ILE A 64 -16.21 -11.62 -42.97
C ILE A 64 -17.49 -12.36 -43.34
N ASN A 65 -18.51 -11.68 -43.89
CA ASN A 65 -19.75 -12.30 -44.31
C ASN A 65 -19.54 -13.31 -45.49
N ILE A 66 -18.65 -12.98 -46.43
CA ILE A 66 -18.27 -13.91 -47.52
C ILE A 66 -17.57 -15.13 -46.92
N LEU A 67 -16.60 -14.93 -46.01
CA LEU A 67 -15.89 -16.03 -45.35
C LEU A 67 -16.84 -16.93 -44.52
N ILE A 68 -17.80 -16.33 -43.83
CA ILE A 68 -18.81 -17.09 -43.09
C ILE A 68 -19.67 -17.94 -44.07
N ALA A 69 -20.10 -17.33 -45.16
CA ALA A 69 -20.89 -18.05 -46.17
C ALA A 69 -20.08 -19.19 -46.83
N GLU A 70 -18.83 -18.93 -47.20
CA GLU A 70 -17.93 -19.96 -47.75
C GLU A 70 -17.68 -21.11 -46.75
N THR A 71 -17.40 -20.76 -45.48
CA THR A 71 -17.17 -21.77 -44.42
C THR A 71 -18.42 -22.58 -44.12
N GLN A 72 -19.61 -21.97 -44.20
CA GLN A 72 -20.87 -22.68 -44.05
C GLN A 72 -21.07 -23.68 -45.19
N VAL A 73 -20.86 -23.26 -46.45
CA VAL A 73 -20.97 -24.15 -47.63
C VAL A 73 -19.98 -25.31 -47.53
N VAL A 74 -18.72 -25.01 -47.13
CA VAL A 74 -17.69 -26.05 -46.93
C VAL A 74 -18.07 -27.00 -45.78
N ALA A 75 -18.55 -26.47 -44.67
CA ALA A 75 -18.99 -27.28 -43.53
C ALA A 75 -20.19 -28.18 -43.89
N GLU A 76 -21.16 -27.66 -44.70
CA GLU A 76 -22.28 -28.44 -45.19
C GLU A 76 -21.86 -29.53 -46.19
N SER A 77 -20.87 -29.20 -47.05
CA SER A 77 -20.33 -30.19 -47.98
C SER A 77 -19.61 -31.33 -47.25
N HIS A 78 -18.77 -30.97 -46.25
CA HIS A 78 -18.10 -31.96 -45.43
C HIS A 78 -19.07 -32.79 -44.59
N ARG A 79 -20.15 -32.18 -44.10
CA ARG A 79 -21.18 -32.91 -43.37
C ARG A 79 -21.89 -33.91 -44.29
N ARG A 80 -22.21 -33.52 -45.55
CA ARG A 80 -22.81 -34.44 -46.52
C ARG A 80 -21.87 -35.58 -46.86
N CYS A 81 -20.62 -35.25 -47.17
CA CYS A 81 -19.60 -36.26 -47.46
C CYS A 81 -19.42 -37.24 -46.29
N ALA A 82 -19.38 -36.71 -45.03
CA ALA A 82 -19.31 -37.58 -43.86
C ALA A 82 -20.54 -38.45 -43.66
N GLN A 83 -21.75 -37.98 -44.05
CA GLN A 83 -22.98 -38.74 -44.01
C GLN A 83 -22.97 -39.81 -45.07
N GLU A 84 -22.56 -39.50 -46.31
CA GLU A 84 -22.41 -40.42 -47.39
C GLU A 84 -21.40 -41.53 -47.06
N LEU A 85 -20.21 -41.17 -46.57
CA LEU A 85 -19.22 -42.15 -46.15
C LEU A 85 -19.68 -42.97 -44.93
N SER A 86 -20.51 -42.44 -44.07
CA SER A 86 -21.09 -43.17 -42.95
C SER A 86 -22.12 -44.19 -43.47
N LEU A 87 -22.95 -43.81 -44.49
CA LEU A 87 -23.89 -44.71 -45.09
C LEU A 87 -23.17 -45.81 -45.87
N GLU A 88 -22.15 -45.47 -46.68
CA GLU A 88 -21.31 -46.46 -47.37
C GLU A 88 -20.64 -47.44 -46.40
N ARG A 89 -20.11 -46.87 -45.25
CA ARG A 89 -19.52 -47.74 -44.24
C ARG A 89 -20.52 -48.69 -43.61
N HIS A 90 -21.76 -48.26 -43.38
CA HIS A 90 -22.81 -49.15 -42.88
C HIS A 90 -23.23 -50.18 -43.92
N SER A 91 -23.37 -49.76 -45.19
CA SER A 91 -23.65 -50.66 -46.28
C SER A 91 -22.56 -51.74 -46.44
N LEU A 92 -21.31 -51.34 -46.46
CA LEU A 92 -20.18 -52.26 -46.50
C LEU A 92 -20.09 -53.13 -45.23
N ALA A 93 -20.41 -52.59 -44.02
CA ALA A 93 -20.47 -53.39 -42.82
C ALA A 93 -21.61 -54.47 -42.89
N ASP A 94 -22.76 -54.06 -43.40
CA ASP A 94 -23.91 -54.99 -43.60
C ASP A 94 -23.60 -56.03 -44.67
N GLU A 95 -22.94 -55.64 -45.77
CA GLU A 95 -22.48 -56.61 -46.81
C GLU A 95 -21.43 -57.56 -46.27
N LEU A 96 -20.47 -57.00 -45.41
CA LEU A 96 -19.44 -57.82 -44.79
C LEU A 96 -20.04 -58.76 -43.74
N ALA A 97 -21.07 -58.27 -43.00
CA ALA A 97 -21.82 -59.11 -42.06
C ALA A 97 -22.61 -60.18 -42.78
N SER A 98 -23.28 -59.83 -43.90
CA SER A 98 -23.97 -60.76 -44.75
C SER A 98 -23.04 -61.80 -45.34
N LEU A 99 -21.94 -61.40 -45.98
CA LEU A 99 -20.88 -62.25 -46.45
C LEU A 99 -20.26 -63.13 -45.37
N SER A 100 -20.04 -62.57 -44.18
CA SER A 100 -19.55 -63.31 -43.02
C SER A 100 -20.55 -64.32 -42.54
N GLN A 101 -21.85 -63.97 -42.57
CA GLN A 101 -22.94 -64.90 -42.22
C GLN A 101 -23.15 -65.96 -43.27
N ASP A 102 -23.03 -65.62 -44.55
CA ASP A 102 -23.05 -66.58 -45.64
C ASP A 102 -21.85 -67.55 -45.62
N LEU A 103 -20.70 -66.99 -45.30
CA LEU A 103 -19.45 -67.78 -45.09
C LEU A 103 -19.59 -68.71 -43.88
N VAL A 104 -20.08 -68.18 -42.74
CA VAL A 104 -20.35 -68.95 -41.53
C VAL A 104 -21.44 -69.98 -41.78
N SER A 105 -22.50 -69.67 -42.55
CA SER A 105 -23.53 -70.63 -42.91
C SER A 105 -23.04 -71.68 -43.90
N SER A 106 -22.14 -71.34 -44.81
CA SER A 106 -21.51 -72.26 -45.73
C SER A 106 -20.42 -73.15 -45.07
N LEU A 107 -19.82 -72.66 -43.97
CA LEU A 107 -18.79 -73.29 -43.15
C LEU A 107 -19.37 -74.04 -41.92
N SER A 108 -20.70 -73.88 -41.63
CA SER A 108 -21.31 -74.47 -40.43
C SER A 108 -21.63 -75.98 -40.54
N ASP A 109 -20.92 -76.68 -41.33
CA ASP A 109 -20.76 -78.13 -41.14
C ASP A 109 -19.70 -78.32 -40.07
N ALA A 110 -20.13 -78.32 -38.82
CA ALA A 110 -19.42 -78.18 -37.55
C ALA A 110 -18.42 -79.30 -37.19
N ASN A 111 -17.83 -80.06 -38.14
CA ASN A 111 -16.85 -81.08 -37.78
C ASN A 111 -15.72 -81.30 -38.79
N GLN A 112 -15.32 -80.27 -39.57
CA GLN A 112 -14.10 -80.40 -40.33
C GLN A 112 -12.93 -79.61 -39.68
N PRO A 113 -11.75 -80.22 -39.59
CA PRO A 113 -10.53 -79.48 -39.13
C PRO A 113 -10.23 -78.35 -40.15
N PRO A 114 -9.56 -77.24 -39.68
CA PRO A 114 -9.27 -76.14 -40.55
C PRO A 114 -8.63 -76.63 -41.84
N THR A 115 -9.07 -76.04 -42.97
CA THR A 115 -8.48 -76.39 -44.24
C THR A 115 -7.01 -75.99 -44.33
N LEU A 116 -6.22 -76.73 -45.03
CA LEU A 116 -4.78 -76.52 -45.19
C LEU A 116 -4.49 -75.08 -45.73
N LEU A 117 -5.42 -74.47 -46.40
CA LEU A 117 -5.37 -73.09 -46.89
C LEU A 117 -5.55 -72.03 -45.75
N GLU A 118 -6.43 -72.31 -44.80
CA GLU A 118 -6.64 -71.46 -43.61
C GLU A 118 -5.45 -71.51 -42.68
N ASP A 119 -4.85 -72.65 -42.52
CA ASP A 119 -3.60 -72.80 -41.74
C ASP A 119 -2.46 -72.09 -42.43
N ILE A 120 -2.34 -72.17 -43.76
CA ILE A 120 -1.31 -71.41 -44.51
C ILE A 120 -1.56 -69.90 -44.41
N GLU A 121 -2.82 -69.43 -44.49
CA GLU A 121 -3.16 -68.07 -44.37
C GLU A 121 -2.85 -67.51 -42.94
N THR A 122 -3.22 -68.22 -41.91
CA THR A 122 -2.90 -67.91 -40.52
C THR A 122 -1.38 -67.93 -40.29
N LEU A 123 -0.65 -68.88 -40.82
CA LEU A 123 0.82 -68.90 -40.78
C LEU A 123 1.44 -67.75 -41.55
N HIS A 124 0.90 -67.35 -42.69
CA HIS A 124 1.39 -66.19 -43.47
C HIS A 124 1.10 -64.92 -42.79
N ARG A 125 -0.06 -64.78 -42.18
CA ARG A 125 -0.40 -63.62 -41.33
C ARG A 125 0.55 -63.47 -40.12
N ASN A 126 0.72 -64.57 -39.39
CA ASN A 126 1.63 -64.63 -38.25
C ASN A 126 3.11 -64.32 -38.64
N LEU A 127 3.54 -64.87 -39.82
CA LEU A 127 4.85 -64.58 -40.37
C LEU A 127 5.02 -63.10 -40.75
N LYS A 128 3.97 -62.49 -41.35
CA LYS A 128 3.96 -61.05 -41.65
C LYS A 128 3.97 -60.20 -40.41
N GLU A 129 3.20 -60.55 -39.37
CA GLU A 129 3.22 -59.89 -38.08
C GLU A 129 4.57 -60.05 -37.39
N LEU A 130 5.14 -61.24 -37.35
CA LEU A 130 6.49 -61.45 -36.78
C LEU A 130 7.57 -60.68 -37.53
N LYS A 131 7.44 -60.57 -38.89
CA LYS A 131 8.35 -59.76 -39.66
C LYS A 131 8.24 -58.27 -39.32
N SER A 132 7.03 -57.76 -39.19
CA SER A 132 6.78 -56.37 -38.81
C SER A 132 7.30 -56.08 -37.39
N VAL A 133 7.09 -56.99 -36.43
CA VAL A 133 7.62 -56.89 -35.06
C VAL A 133 9.17 -56.94 -35.09
N LYS A 134 9.76 -57.82 -35.91
CA LYS A 134 11.20 -57.86 -36.06
C LYS A 134 11.78 -56.54 -36.57
N GLU A 135 11.20 -55.97 -37.62
CA GLU A 135 11.59 -54.65 -38.18
C GLU A 135 11.43 -53.55 -37.15
N TYR A 136 10.36 -53.53 -36.38
CA TYR A 136 10.12 -52.61 -35.28
C TYR A 136 11.22 -52.72 -34.19
N VAL A 137 11.55 -53.94 -33.78
CA VAL A 137 12.62 -54.19 -32.78
C VAL A 137 13.97 -53.76 -33.31
N GLN A 138 14.24 -54.00 -34.59
CA GLN A 138 15.50 -53.56 -35.22
C GLN A 138 15.66 -52.04 -35.23
N ILE A 139 14.59 -51.28 -35.45
CA ILE A 139 14.60 -49.82 -35.38
C ILE A 139 14.95 -49.38 -33.96
N ILE A 140 14.35 -49.97 -32.93
CA ILE A 140 14.64 -49.66 -31.52
C ILE A 140 16.08 -50.05 -31.16
N GLU A 141 16.52 -51.23 -31.55
CA GLU A 141 17.89 -51.72 -31.30
C GLU A 141 18.95 -50.80 -31.94
N HIS A 142 18.71 -50.38 -33.20
CA HIS A 142 19.60 -49.44 -33.87
C HIS A 142 19.68 -48.08 -33.19
N ALA A 143 18.53 -47.54 -32.72
CA ALA A 143 18.49 -46.31 -32.02
C ALA A 143 19.18 -46.40 -30.63
N LEU A 144 19.03 -47.50 -29.91
CA LEU A 144 19.71 -47.75 -28.64
C LEU A 144 21.22 -47.86 -28.83
N ASN A 145 21.65 -48.59 -29.86
CA ASN A 145 23.08 -48.72 -30.19
C ASN A 145 23.72 -47.35 -30.54
N LEU A 146 23.03 -46.52 -31.33
CA LEU A 146 23.48 -45.17 -31.64
C LEU A 146 23.53 -44.30 -30.38
N SER A 147 22.55 -44.43 -29.48
CA SER A 147 22.54 -43.72 -28.18
C SER A 147 23.75 -44.10 -27.34
N GLU A 148 24.06 -45.39 -27.26
CA GLU A 148 25.18 -45.89 -26.48
C GLU A 148 26.54 -45.50 -27.07
N LEU A 149 26.70 -45.58 -28.38
CA LEU A 149 27.88 -45.11 -29.08
C LEU A 149 28.07 -43.59 -28.92
N ALA A 150 27.02 -42.78 -28.91
CA ALA A 150 27.11 -41.35 -28.65
C ALA A 150 27.66 -41.06 -27.24
N VAL A 151 27.13 -41.78 -26.24
CA VAL A 151 27.60 -41.68 -24.84
C VAL A 151 29.06 -42.10 -24.69
N GLN A 152 29.44 -43.23 -25.34
CA GLN A 152 30.81 -43.71 -25.31
C GLN A 152 31.77 -42.75 -26.00
N GLN A 153 31.37 -42.16 -27.13
CA GLN A 153 32.17 -41.19 -27.86
C GLN A 153 32.52 -39.97 -27.05
N ILE A 154 31.52 -39.40 -26.34
CA ILE A 154 31.74 -38.28 -25.42
C ILE A 154 32.61 -38.65 -24.25
N SER A 155 32.43 -39.85 -23.66
CA SER A 155 33.22 -40.31 -22.51
C SER A 155 34.71 -40.50 -22.86
N ALA A 156 34.99 -40.88 -24.09
CA ALA A 156 36.35 -41.09 -24.57
C ALA A 156 37.01 -39.79 -25.06
N SER A 157 36.30 -38.73 -25.28
CA SER A 157 36.76 -37.47 -25.84
C SER A 157 37.43 -36.58 -24.78
N SER A 158 38.63 -36.13 -24.97
CA SER A 158 39.33 -35.18 -24.12
C SER A 158 38.82 -33.73 -24.33
N SER A 159 38.33 -33.41 -25.53
CA SER A 159 37.72 -32.11 -25.87
C SER A 159 36.47 -32.32 -26.69
N VAL A 160 35.44 -31.49 -26.41
CA VAL A 160 34.20 -31.48 -27.14
C VAL A 160 34.32 -30.69 -28.42
N SER A 161 34.02 -31.31 -29.53
CA SER A 161 34.01 -30.71 -30.85
C SER A 161 32.85 -31.26 -31.70
N ASN A 162 32.66 -30.75 -32.87
CA ASN A 162 31.65 -31.25 -33.79
C ASN A 162 31.89 -32.75 -34.16
N GLU A 163 33.13 -33.21 -34.06
CA GLU A 163 33.51 -34.59 -34.32
C GLU A 163 33.15 -35.51 -33.17
N SER A 164 33.25 -35.06 -31.94
CA SER A 164 32.91 -35.85 -30.74
C SER A 164 31.39 -36.05 -30.54
N VAL A 165 30.56 -35.41 -31.35
CA VAL A 165 29.06 -35.48 -31.27
C VAL A 165 28.47 -36.11 -32.55
N THR A 166 29.31 -36.73 -33.40
CA THR A 166 28.87 -37.30 -34.70
C THR A 166 27.85 -38.39 -34.51
N GLN A 167 28.02 -39.30 -33.52
CA GLN A 167 27.08 -40.39 -33.25
C GLN A 167 25.72 -39.87 -32.76
N PHE A 168 25.71 -38.82 -31.97
CA PHE A 168 24.43 -38.19 -31.56
C PHE A 168 23.74 -37.50 -32.75
N ARG A 169 24.48 -36.90 -33.67
CA ARG A 169 23.90 -36.35 -34.92
C ARG A 169 23.31 -37.43 -35.79
N THR A 170 23.97 -38.60 -35.89
CA THR A 170 23.39 -39.75 -36.60
C THR A 170 22.13 -40.26 -35.94
N LEU A 171 22.12 -40.36 -34.60
CA LEU A 171 20.91 -40.70 -33.85
C LEU A 171 19.77 -39.70 -34.13
N ARG A 172 20.09 -38.42 -34.09
CA ARG A 172 19.07 -37.39 -34.36
C ARG A 172 18.55 -37.45 -35.80
N ALA A 173 19.45 -37.59 -36.78
CA ALA A 173 19.03 -37.74 -38.19
C ALA A 173 18.15 -38.97 -38.40
N PHE A 174 18.47 -40.04 -37.68
CA PHE A 174 17.68 -41.26 -37.69
C PHE A 174 16.28 -41.00 -37.09
N VAL A 175 16.19 -40.38 -35.90
CA VAL A 175 14.90 -40.05 -35.25
C VAL A 175 14.07 -39.14 -36.13
N THR A 176 14.67 -38.10 -36.76
CA THR A 176 13.96 -37.22 -37.68
C THR A 176 13.47 -37.95 -38.91
N SER A 177 14.26 -38.82 -39.52
CA SER A 177 13.83 -39.60 -40.69
C SER A 177 12.69 -40.54 -40.36
N VAL A 178 12.71 -41.18 -39.19
CA VAL A 178 11.59 -42.03 -38.73
C VAL A 178 10.35 -41.19 -38.41
N SER A 179 10.50 -40.04 -37.81
CA SER A 179 9.42 -39.10 -37.50
C SER A 179 8.76 -38.60 -38.80
N ASP A 180 9.53 -38.24 -39.79
CA ASP A 180 9.05 -37.74 -41.09
C ASP A 180 8.24 -38.83 -41.84
N VAL A 181 8.72 -40.06 -41.86
CA VAL A 181 8.02 -41.19 -42.43
C VAL A 181 6.70 -41.47 -41.68
N CYS A 182 6.73 -41.40 -40.34
CA CYS A 182 5.57 -41.63 -39.50
C CYS A 182 4.54 -40.49 -39.59
N SER A 183 4.98 -39.23 -39.82
CA SER A 183 4.10 -38.09 -39.94
C SER A 183 3.14 -38.19 -41.13
N GLY A 184 3.62 -38.74 -42.23
CA GLY A 184 2.77 -39.07 -43.40
C GLY A 184 1.64 -40.02 -43.03
N ILE A 185 1.88 -41.02 -42.19
CA ILE A 185 0.85 -41.98 -41.75
C ILE A 185 -0.06 -41.39 -40.67
N GLN A 186 0.41 -40.51 -39.86
CA GLN A 186 -0.38 -39.82 -38.79
C GLN A 186 -1.41 -38.85 -39.37
N SER A 187 -1.10 -38.20 -40.51
CA SER A 187 -2.01 -37.28 -41.17
C SER A 187 -3.22 -38.00 -41.82
N GLU A 188 -3.09 -39.26 -42.16
CA GLU A 188 -4.15 -40.07 -42.76
C GLU A 188 -5.14 -40.68 -41.74
N LYS A 189 -4.69 -40.86 -40.50
CA LYS A 189 -5.53 -41.42 -39.43
C LYS A 189 -5.60 -40.42 -38.30
N ASN A 190 -6.74 -39.78 -38.10
CA ASN A 190 -7.05 -38.89 -36.97
C ASN A 190 -6.65 -39.50 -35.60
N GLY A 191 -5.39 -39.75 -35.34
CA GLY A 191 -4.88 -40.51 -34.23
C GLY A 191 -3.71 -39.86 -33.52
N GLY A 192 -3.61 -40.08 -32.24
CA GLY A 192 -2.52 -39.61 -31.39
C GLY A 192 -1.14 -40.00 -31.89
N ARG A 193 -0.12 -39.34 -31.35
CA ARG A 193 1.30 -39.61 -31.64
C ARG A 193 1.64 -41.08 -31.50
N LEU A 194 2.34 -41.64 -32.49
CA LEU A 194 2.79 -43.01 -32.43
C LEU A 194 3.78 -43.23 -31.28
N GLY A 195 3.57 -44.29 -30.52
CA GLY A 195 4.41 -44.61 -29.36
C GLY A 195 5.90 -44.77 -29.71
N LEU A 196 6.22 -45.26 -30.91
CA LEU A 196 7.59 -45.37 -31.40
C LEU A 196 8.28 -44.00 -31.53
N VAL A 197 7.60 -43.01 -32.13
CA VAL A 197 8.16 -41.68 -32.33
C VAL A 197 8.40 -41.01 -30.96
N ALA A 198 7.39 -41.11 -30.06
CA ALA A 198 7.52 -40.59 -28.72
C ALA A 198 8.66 -41.26 -27.92
N PHE A 199 8.87 -42.58 -28.11
CA PHE A 199 10.00 -43.29 -27.51
C PHE A 199 11.35 -42.80 -28.05
N LEU A 200 11.48 -42.69 -29.38
CA LEU A 200 12.74 -42.26 -30.00
C LEU A 200 13.10 -40.81 -29.66
N GLU A 201 12.12 -39.92 -29.59
CA GLU A 201 12.30 -38.53 -29.11
C GLU A 201 12.81 -38.51 -27.67
N ARG A 202 12.15 -39.27 -26.79
CA ARG A 202 12.62 -39.40 -25.40
C ARG A 202 14.01 -40.03 -25.29
N LEU A 203 14.32 -40.99 -26.13
CA LEU A 203 15.66 -41.61 -26.19
C LEU A 203 16.70 -40.56 -26.60
N GLN A 204 16.40 -39.76 -27.60
CA GLN A 204 17.26 -38.63 -28.00
C GLN A 204 17.46 -37.64 -26.85
N GLU A 205 16.43 -37.20 -26.15
CA GLU A 205 16.50 -36.29 -24.99
C GLU A 205 17.29 -36.91 -23.84
N THR A 206 17.02 -38.15 -23.51
CA THR A 206 17.73 -38.86 -22.45
C THR A 206 19.22 -39.05 -22.80
N THR A 207 19.56 -39.34 -24.07
CA THR A 207 20.95 -39.45 -24.55
C THR A 207 21.66 -38.10 -24.38
N TRP A 208 21.04 -37.01 -24.78
CA TRP A 208 21.62 -35.67 -24.58
C TRP A 208 21.82 -35.34 -23.09
N SER A 209 20.84 -35.66 -22.26
CA SER A 209 20.92 -35.48 -20.80
C SER A 209 22.05 -36.33 -20.18
N ARG A 210 22.29 -37.57 -20.68
CA ARG A 210 23.38 -38.44 -20.24
C ARG A 210 24.74 -37.87 -20.65
N MET A 211 24.87 -37.34 -21.87
CA MET A 211 26.09 -36.66 -22.36
C MET A 211 26.39 -35.41 -21.51
N LYS A 212 25.35 -34.56 -21.25
CA LYS A 212 25.46 -33.42 -20.35
C LYS A 212 25.90 -33.84 -18.95
N ALA A 213 25.31 -34.91 -18.39
CA ALA A 213 25.63 -35.41 -17.07
C ALA A 213 27.09 -35.90 -16.95
N ILE A 214 27.63 -36.61 -17.98
CA ILE A 214 29.03 -37.07 -17.98
C ILE A 214 29.99 -35.88 -17.93
N LEU A 215 29.79 -34.87 -18.79
CA LEU A 215 30.65 -33.67 -18.81
C LEU A 215 30.45 -32.83 -17.54
N SER A 216 29.21 -32.75 -16.99
CA SER A 216 28.97 -32.10 -15.71
C SER A 216 29.69 -32.79 -14.56
N ASN A 217 29.72 -34.10 -14.52
CA ASN A 217 30.47 -34.87 -13.52
C ASN A 217 31.98 -34.67 -13.67
N ALA A 218 32.48 -34.58 -14.89
CA ALA A 218 33.89 -34.28 -15.16
C ALA A 218 34.25 -32.86 -14.63
N LEU A 219 33.39 -31.86 -14.89
CA LEU A 219 33.56 -30.51 -14.36
C LEU A 219 33.51 -30.50 -12.83
N LEU A 220 32.54 -31.17 -12.22
CA LEU A 220 32.41 -31.24 -10.75
C LEU A 220 33.65 -31.94 -10.13
N SER A 221 34.14 -32.99 -10.71
CA SER A 221 35.38 -33.66 -10.26
C SER A 221 36.62 -32.75 -10.35
N ALA A 222 36.69 -31.92 -11.40
CA ALA A 222 37.74 -30.92 -11.52
C ALA A 222 37.52 -29.78 -10.50
N ALA A 223 36.28 -29.34 -10.29
CA ALA A 223 35.93 -28.31 -9.31
C ALA A 223 36.18 -28.75 -7.86
N GLU A 224 36.01 -30.02 -7.55
CA GLU A 224 36.32 -30.57 -6.21
C GLU A 224 37.80 -30.39 -5.86
N LYS A 225 38.73 -30.53 -6.85
CA LYS A 225 40.16 -30.26 -6.66
C LYS A 225 40.43 -28.77 -6.36
N LEU A 226 39.58 -27.87 -6.81
CA LEU A 226 39.57 -26.44 -6.44
C LEU A 226 38.90 -26.16 -5.10
N LYS A 227 38.45 -27.20 -4.38
CA LYS A 227 37.69 -27.16 -3.14
C LYS A 227 36.26 -26.58 -3.28
N TRP A 228 35.70 -26.61 -4.47
CA TRP A 228 34.28 -26.28 -4.66
C TRP A 228 33.39 -27.28 -3.90
N PRO A 229 32.33 -26.86 -3.20
CA PRO A 229 31.64 -25.53 -3.18
C PRO A 229 32.08 -24.62 -2.02
N MET A 230 33.30 -24.71 -1.54
CA MET A 230 33.89 -23.73 -0.63
C MET A 230 34.48 -22.54 -1.41
N THR A 231 34.78 -21.45 -0.71
CA THR A 231 35.42 -20.26 -1.34
C THR A 231 36.70 -20.62 -2.06
N VAL A 232 36.74 -20.45 -3.37
CA VAL A 232 37.86 -20.87 -4.23
C VAL A 232 38.99 -19.85 -4.21
N ARG A 233 40.17 -20.27 -3.75
CA ARG A 233 41.40 -19.47 -3.88
C ARG A 233 42.14 -19.92 -5.11
N TYR A 234 41.72 -19.45 -6.31
CA TYR A 234 42.20 -19.92 -7.60
C TYR A 234 43.71 -19.80 -7.81
N THR A 235 44.33 -18.78 -7.24
CA THR A 235 45.79 -18.56 -7.35
C THR A 235 46.61 -19.60 -6.60
N SER A 236 46.06 -20.24 -5.57
CA SER A 236 46.77 -21.25 -4.78
C SER A 236 46.62 -22.68 -5.31
N VAL A 237 45.86 -22.88 -6.39
CA VAL A 237 45.61 -24.21 -6.99
C VAL A 237 46.71 -24.53 -7.97
N PRO A 238 47.18 -25.83 -8.05
CA PRO A 238 48.16 -26.26 -9.07
C PRO A 238 47.72 -25.94 -10.50
N PRO A 239 48.64 -25.60 -11.39
CA PRO A 239 48.31 -25.22 -12.76
C PRO A 239 47.64 -26.35 -13.57
N GLU A 240 47.95 -27.61 -13.26
CA GLU A 240 47.34 -28.78 -13.90
C GLU A 240 45.82 -28.87 -13.55
N ASP A 241 45.45 -28.68 -12.29
CA ASP A 241 44.07 -28.74 -11.83
C ASP A 241 43.26 -27.55 -12.36
N ARG A 242 43.92 -26.38 -12.50
CA ARG A 242 43.27 -25.20 -13.12
C ARG A 242 42.99 -25.46 -14.60
N ALA A 243 43.97 -26.01 -15.34
CA ALA A 243 43.78 -26.36 -16.74
C ALA A 243 42.71 -27.44 -16.94
N ALA A 244 42.66 -28.44 -16.07
CA ALA A 244 41.60 -29.46 -16.08
C ALA A 244 40.20 -28.87 -15.86
N PHE A 245 40.07 -27.92 -14.94
CA PHE A 245 38.80 -27.21 -14.71
C PHE A 245 38.42 -26.35 -15.93
N GLU A 246 39.33 -25.53 -16.44
CA GLU A 246 39.09 -24.68 -17.60
C GLU A 246 38.65 -25.51 -18.81
N THR A 247 39.34 -26.64 -19.07
CA THR A 247 39.00 -27.56 -20.17
C THR A 247 37.60 -28.15 -19.99
N SER A 248 37.28 -28.66 -18.81
CA SER A 248 35.97 -29.26 -18.53
C SER A 248 34.85 -28.23 -18.62
N PHE A 249 35.13 -27.01 -18.20
CA PHE A 249 34.19 -25.88 -18.31
C PHE A 249 33.91 -25.53 -19.79
N CYS A 250 34.95 -25.39 -20.59
CA CYS A 250 34.84 -25.10 -22.03
C CYS A 250 34.13 -26.23 -22.77
N ASN A 251 34.36 -27.51 -22.40
CA ASN A 251 33.70 -28.66 -23.00
C ASN A 251 32.20 -28.62 -22.84
N LEU A 252 31.71 -28.23 -21.67
CA LEU A 252 30.25 -28.08 -21.43
C LEU A 252 29.67 -26.88 -22.20
N LEU A 253 30.41 -25.77 -22.31
CA LEU A 253 29.97 -24.64 -23.13
C LEU A 253 29.88 -25.02 -24.61
N GLU A 254 30.88 -25.78 -25.11
CA GLU A 254 30.86 -26.21 -26.52
C GLU A 254 29.71 -27.21 -26.76
N LEU A 255 29.44 -28.12 -25.82
CA LEU A 255 28.28 -28.98 -25.92
C LEU A 255 26.98 -28.15 -26.02
N GLN A 256 26.84 -27.11 -25.20
CA GLN A 256 25.66 -26.20 -25.23
C GLN A 256 25.58 -25.47 -26.58
N ASN A 257 26.68 -24.96 -27.07
CA ASN A 257 26.81 -24.29 -28.37
C ASN A 257 26.36 -25.23 -29.53
N ILE A 258 26.83 -26.49 -29.50
CA ILE A 258 26.44 -27.50 -30.48
C ILE A 258 24.92 -27.77 -30.33
N GLY A 259 24.40 -27.88 -29.09
CA GLY A 259 22.98 -28.07 -28.84
C GLY A 259 22.08 -26.97 -29.38
N GLN A 260 22.51 -25.71 -29.25
CA GLN A 260 21.83 -24.55 -29.81
C GLN A 260 21.85 -24.47 -31.34
N SER A 261 22.86 -25.05 -31.96
CA SER A 261 22.97 -25.10 -33.44
C SER A 261 21.97 -26.07 -34.08
N PHE A 262 21.32 -26.91 -33.33
CA PHE A 262 20.37 -27.86 -33.85
C PHE A 262 19.00 -27.20 -34.11
N PRO A 263 18.38 -27.35 -35.29
CA PRO A 263 17.04 -26.86 -35.57
C PRO A 263 16.00 -27.54 -34.65
N ASN A 264 15.26 -26.74 -33.93
CA ASN A 264 14.19 -27.23 -33.02
C ASN A 264 12.86 -27.37 -33.80
N ASN A 265 12.32 -28.59 -33.89
CA ASN A 265 11.00 -28.84 -34.43
C ASN A 265 9.86 -28.56 -33.43
N ASN A 266 10.17 -28.29 -32.16
CA ASN A 266 9.22 -27.93 -31.12
C ASN A 266 9.47 -26.49 -30.66
N THR A 267 8.77 -25.54 -31.29
CA THR A 267 8.86 -24.11 -31.03
C THR A 267 8.25 -23.67 -29.69
N GLU A 268 7.69 -24.58 -28.88
CA GLU A 268 6.96 -24.18 -27.65
C GLU A 268 7.67 -24.50 -26.32
N ALA A 269 8.78 -25.23 -26.29
CA ALA A 269 9.27 -25.80 -25.01
C ALA A 269 10.69 -25.47 -24.60
N ARG A 270 11.49 -24.73 -25.36
CA ARG A 270 12.78 -24.23 -24.87
C ARG A 270 12.76 -22.73 -24.75
N SER A 271 12.21 -22.31 -23.63
CA SER A 271 12.33 -20.97 -23.09
C SER A 271 13.84 -20.62 -22.96
N GLU A 272 14.19 -19.38 -23.21
CA GLU A 272 15.46 -18.71 -22.86
C GLU A 272 15.87 -18.85 -21.38
N LYS A 273 15.19 -19.71 -20.63
CA LYS A 273 15.33 -19.97 -19.18
C LYS A 273 16.37 -21.03 -18.82
N ASP A 274 16.96 -21.74 -19.77
CA ASP A 274 17.99 -22.72 -19.47
C ASP A 274 19.33 -21.98 -19.33
N GLY A 275 19.82 -21.90 -18.08
CA GLY A 275 21.10 -21.28 -17.76
C GLY A 275 22.29 -21.94 -18.50
N LEU A 276 23.47 -21.40 -18.31
CA LEU A 276 24.69 -21.99 -18.87
C LEU A 276 24.98 -23.35 -18.20
N TYR A 277 25.17 -24.40 -19.00
CA TYR A 277 25.37 -25.78 -18.52
C TYR A 277 26.49 -25.90 -17.47
N PRO A 278 27.65 -25.25 -17.63
CA PRO A 278 28.70 -25.31 -16.61
C PRO A 278 28.27 -24.69 -15.29
N LEU A 279 27.52 -23.58 -15.33
CA LEU A 279 27.05 -22.91 -14.13
C LEU A 279 25.96 -23.73 -13.43
N GLU A 280 25.05 -24.36 -14.20
CA GLU A 280 24.09 -25.32 -13.64
C GLU A 280 24.80 -26.48 -12.91
N ALA A 281 25.88 -27.01 -13.50
CA ALA A 281 26.65 -28.06 -12.87
C ALA A 281 27.31 -27.57 -11.57
N LEU A 282 27.88 -26.37 -11.55
CA LEU A 282 28.52 -25.78 -10.37
C LEU A 282 27.47 -25.44 -9.27
N VAL A 283 26.26 -25.09 -9.62
CA VAL A 283 25.16 -24.85 -8.65
C VAL A 283 24.61 -26.14 -8.06
N GLN A 284 24.77 -27.28 -8.74
CA GLN A 284 24.21 -28.56 -8.25
C GLN A 284 24.64 -28.94 -6.82
N PRO A 285 25.94 -28.90 -6.41
CA PRO A 285 26.35 -29.17 -5.03
C PRO A 285 25.75 -28.20 -4.02
N LEU A 286 25.63 -26.90 -4.37
CA LEU A 286 24.99 -25.90 -3.54
C LEU A 286 23.50 -26.20 -3.37
N SER A 287 22.82 -26.60 -4.45
CA SER A 287 21.42 -27.02 -4.45
C SER A 287 21.20 -28.25 -3.56
N LEU A 288 22.07 -29.25 -3.63
CA LEU A 288 21.99 -30.45 -2.76
C LEU A 288 22.19 -30.09 -1.30
N ARG A 289 23.15 -29.17 -0.99
CA ARG A 289 23.40 -28.68 0.36
C ARG A 289 22.20 -27.91 0.89
N PHE A 290 21.62 -27.03 0.06
CA PHE A 290 20.40 -26.28 0.40
C PHE A 290 19.24 -27.25 0.70
N LYS A 291 18.98 -28.24 -0.17
CA LYS A 291 17.95 -29.26 0.07
C LYS A 291 18.18 -30.03 1.35
N TYR A 292 19.42 -30.43 1.63
CA TYR A 292 19.76 -31.17 2.85
C TYR A 292 19.41 -30.36 4.11
N HIS A 293 19.73 -29.05 4.13
CA HIS A 293 19.50 -28.20 5.29
C HIS A 293 18.05 -27.69 5.41
N PHE A 294 17.40 -27.33 4.30
CA PHE A 294 16.18 -26.56 4.31
C PHE A 294 14.93 -27.23 3.70
N GLU A 295 15.07 -28.41 3.06
CA GLU A 295 13.92 -29.15 2.51
C GLU A 295 13.68 -30.48 3.24
N GLY A 296 14.63 -30.97 4.07
CA GLY A 296 14.52 -32.20 4.84
C GLY A 296 14.06 -32.00 6.28
N GLY A 297 14.08 -33.08 7.08
CA GLY A 297 13.70 -33.08 8.51
C GLY A 297 14.80 -32.56 9.45
N ARG A 298 15.67 -31.67 9.02
CA ARG A 298 16.78 -31.14 9.84
C ARG A 298 16.33 -29.98 10.71
N GLN A 299 17.03 -29.75 11.84
CA GLN A 299 16.79 -28.65 12.77
C GLN A 299 16.95 -27.27 12.13
N THR A 300 17.68 -27.16 11.03
CA THR A 300 17.83 -25.93 10.25
C THR A 300 16.62 -25.61 9.37
N ASN A 301 15.71 -26.58 9.16
CA ASN A 301 14.49 -26.38 8.40
C ASN A 301 13.35 -25.94 9.32
N GLN A 302 13.43 -24.70 9.82
CA GLN A 302 12.42 -24.13 10.72
C GLN A 302 11.63 -23.03 10.02
N LEU A 303 10.30 -23.08 10.14
CA LEU A 303 9.41 -22.11 9.51
C LEU A 303 9.55 -20.70 10.10
N HIS A 304 9.90 -20.62 11.39
CA HIS A 304 10.06 -19.33 12.10
C HIS A 304 11.47 -18.72 11.94
N ARG A 305 12.34 -19.34 11.15
CA ARG A 305 13.71 -18.87 10.88
C ARG A 305 13.98 -18.74 9.38
N PRO A 306 13.23 -17.93 8.65
CA PRO A 306 13.43 -17.73 7.23
C PRO A 306 14.79 -17.10 6.90
N GLU A 307 15.34 -16.31 7.81
CA GLU A 307 16.65 -15.68 7.66
C GLU A 307 17.76 -16.69 7.35
N TRP A 308 17.66 -17.92 7.86
CA TRP A 308 18.73 -18.91 7.69
C TRP A 308 18.91 -19.36 6.23
N TYR A 309 17.82 -19.58 5.50
CA TYR A 309 17.94 -20.00 4.10
C TYR A 309 18.19 -18.81 3.18
N PHE A 310 17.72 -17.61 3.49
CA PHE A 310 18.06 -16.41 2.75
C PHE A 310 19.54 -16.06 2.92
N THR A 311 20.02 -16.01 4.15
CA THR A 311 21.44 -15.76 4.45
C THR A 311 22.34 -16.83 3.84
N HIS A 312 21.91 -18.10 3.83
CA HIS A 312 22.69 -19.16 3.19
C HIS A 312 22.88 -18.94 1.69
N VAL A 313 21.84 -18.48 0.98
CA VAL A 313 21.95 -18.17 -0.45
C VAL A 313 22.76 -16.90 -0.67
N LEU A 314 22.55 -15.86 0.14
CA LEU A 314 23.31 -14.61 0.06
C LEU A 314 24.80 -14.84 0.31
N ASN A 315 25.13 -15.61 1.33
CA ASN A 315 26.53 -15.99 1.58
C ASN A 315 27.13 -16.79 0.39
N ALA A 316 26.36 -17.70 -0.21
CA ALA A 316 26.84 -18.42 -1.40
C ALA A 316 27.07 -17.49 -2.58
N VAL A 317 26.25 -16.47 -2.77
CA VAL A 317 26.44 -15.42 -3.80
C VAL A 317 27.74 -14.65 -3.52
N ASN A 318 27.92 -14.12 -2.31
CA ASN A 318 29.06 -13.29 -1.94
C ASN A 318 30.38 -14.08 -1.90
N ASP A 319 30.36 -15.29 -1.34
CA ASP A 319 31.55 -16.17 -1.26
C ASP A 319 32.12 -16.52 -2.64
N HIS A 320 31.28 -16.57 -3.66
CA HIS A 320 31.68 -16.98 -5.01
C HIS A 320 31.74 -15.82 -6.02
N GLN A 321 31.37 -14.60 -5.65
CA GLN A 321 31.37 -13.42 -6.53
C GLN A 321 32.73 -13.24 -7.23
N ASN A 322 33.81 -13.16 -6.47
CA ASN A 322 35.14 -12.94 -7.00
C ASN A 322 35.57 -14.06 -7.99
N PHE A 323 35.21 -15.32 -7.69
CA PHE A 323 35.49 -16.44 -8.58
C PHE A 323 34.69 -16.32 -9.88
N MET A 324 33.43 -15.95 -9.82
CA MET A 324 32.57 -15.77 -11.00
C MET A 324 33.02 -14.60 -11.86
N GLU A 325 33.34 -13.45 -11.28
CA GLU A 325 33.73 -12.25 -12.02
C GLU A 325 35.16 -12.34 -12.60
N SER A 326 36.10 -12.93 -11.86
CA SER A 326 37.49 -12.93 -12.29
C SER A 326 37.84 -14.13 -13.16
N ILE A 327 37.35 -15.33 -12.85
CA ILE A 327 37.76 -16.55 -13.54
C ILE A 327 36.70 -17.00 -14.54
N ILE A 328 35.47 -17.18 -14.11
CA ILE A 328 34.41 -17.68 -14.99
C ILE A 328 34.09 -16.66 -16.07
N GLN A 329 34.02 -15.38 -15.75
CA GLN A 329 33.80 -14.31 -16.73
C GLN A 329 34.90 -14.28 -17.78
N ARG A 330 36.17 -14.53 -17.38
CA ARG A 330 37.31 -14.63 -18.33
C ARG A 330 37.13 -15.81 -19.29
N LEU A 331 36.66 -16.96 -18.77
CA LEU A 331 36.40 -18.14 -19.61
C LEU A 331 35.25 -17.88 -20.58
N LEU A 332 34.17 -17.24 -20.13
CA LEU A 332 33.06 -16.84 -21.00
C LEU A 332 33.47 -15.85 -22.07
N SER A 333 34.37 -14.91 -21.75
CA SER A 333 34.84 -13.86 -22.68
C SER A 333 35.56 -14.43 -23.87
N SER A 334 36.15 -15.63 -23.76
CA SER A 334 36.84 -16.34 -24.85
C SER A 334 35.87 -17.14 -25.74
N THR A 335 34.56 -17.17 -25.42
CA THR A 335 33.56 -17.98 -26.12
C THR A 335 32.50 -17.11 -26.77
N LYS A 336 31.47 -17.72 -27.39
CA LYS A 336 30.28 -17.02 -27.93
C LYS A 336 29.44 -16.38 -26.85
N TYR A 337 29.58 -16.79 -25.58
CA TYR A 337 28.83 -16.34 -24.43
C TYR A 337 29.41 -15.11 -23.72
N LYS A 338 30.27 -14.32 -24.43
CA LYS A 338 30.92 -13.10 -23.90
C LYS A 338 29.95 -12.01 -23.41
N SER A 339 28.72 -12.00 -23.92
CA SER A 339 27.67 -11.05 -23.52
C SER A 339 27.02 -11.39 -22.19
N PHE A 340 27.18 -12.62 -21.70
CA PHE A 340 26.59 -13.05 -20.43
C PHE A 340 27.48 -12.63 -19.26
N ASN A 341 26.87 -12.13 -18.21
CA ASN A 341 27.53 -11.87 -16.95
C ASN A 341 27.50 -13.15 -16.10
N ALA A 342 28.67 -13.73 -15.84
CA ALA A 342 28.81 -14.99 -15.11
C ALA A 342 28.18 -14.97 -13.71
N TRP A 343 28.34 -13.85 -13.03
CA TRP A 343 27.81 -13.68 -11.67
C TRP A 343 26.30 -13.55 -11.66
N HIS A 344 25.72 -12.79 -12.60
CA HIS A 344 24.26 -12.69 -12.77
C HIS A 344 23.65 -14.06 -13.10
N GLU A 345 24.21 -14.79 -14.03
CA GLU A 345 23.75 -16.13 -14.40
C GLU A 345 23.82 -17.11 -13.22
N PHE A 346 24.91 -17.03 -12.45
CA PHE A 346 25.05 -17.85 -11.24
C PHE A 346 23.95 -17.56 -10.21
N MET A 347 23.64 -16.29 -9.97
CA MET A 347 22.54 -15.88 -9.07
C MET A 347 21.20 -16.37 -9.58
N LEU A 348 20.89 -16.18 -10.86
CA LEU A 348 19.63 -16.63 -11.46
C LEU A 348 19.41 -18.14 -11.28
N LEU A 349 20.50 -18.92 -11.28
CA LEU A 349 20.43 -20.36 -11.03
C LEU A 349 20.22 -20.75 -9.55
N LEU A 350 20.52 -19.84 -8.62
CA LEU A 350 20.26 -20.05 -7.19
C LEU A 350 18.82 -19.71 -6.78
N PHE A 351 18.19 -18.75 -7.43
CA PHE A 351 16.83 -18.31 -7.08
C PHE A 351 15.76 -19.39 -7.15
N PRO A 352 15.77 -20.37 -8.07
CA PRO A 352 14.83 -21.49 -8.05
C PRO A 352 14.84 -22.29 -6.74
N LEU A 353 15.92 -22.27 -5.96
CA LEU A 353 15.99 -22.91 -4.64
C LEU A 353 15.05 -22.22 -3.65
N LEU A 354 15.13 -20.87 -3.60
CA LEU A 354 14.26 -20.06 -2.78
C LEU A 354 12.81 -20.12 -3.28
N SER A 355 12.58 -20.01 -4.58
CA SER A 355 11.25 -20.15 -5.19
C SER A 355 10.56 -21.44 -4.78
N ARG A 356 11.26 -22.56 -4.91
CA ARG A 356 10.73 -23.86 -4.53
C ARG A 356 10.46 -23.96 -3.04
N LYS A 357 11.37 -23.45 -2.21
CA LYS A 357 11.22 -23.42 -0.75
C LYS A 357 9.99 -22.61 -0.36
N LEU A 358 9.87 -21.38 -0.85
CA LEU A 358 8.75 -20.49 -0.55
C LEU A 358 7.41 -21.05 -1.02
N ARG A 359 7.33 -21.55 -2.26
CA ARG A 359 6.11 -22.17 -2.78
C ARG A 359 5.61 -23.36 -1.96
N ARG A 360 6.51 -24.07 -1.27
CA ARG A 360 6.15 -25.19 -0.39
C ARG A 360 5.78 -24.73 1.02
N THR A 361 6.43 -23.70 1.55
CA THR A 361 6.28 -23.30 2.95
C THR A 361 5.20 -22.22 3.16
N VAL A 362 5.04 -21.29 2.23
CA VAL A 362 4.06 -20.21 2.37
C VAL A 362 2.62 -20.70 2.58
N PRO A 363 2.12 -21.73 1.88
CA PRO A 363 0.78 -22.25 2.13
C PRO A 363 0.52 -22.68 3.58
N SER A 364 1.55 -23.20 4.27
CA SER A 364 1.44 -23.58 5.69
C SER A 364 1.53 -22.38 6.64
N MET A 365 2.04 -21.22 6.17
CA MET A 365 2.17 -20.00 6.95
C MET A 365 0.93 -19.12 6.87
N LEU A 366 0.01 -19.34 5.92
CA LEU A 366 -1.22 -18.54 5.77
C LEU A 366 -2.10 -18.55 7.03
N SER A 367 -2.04 -19.63 7.82
CA SER A 367 -2.71 -19.72 9.13
C SER A 367 -1.96 -18.99 10.25
N HIS A 368 -0.72 -18.53 10.02
CA HIS A 368 0.15 -17.89 10.99
C HIS A 368 0.68 -16.56 10.46
N PRO A 369 -0.10 -15.48 10.53
CA PRO A 369 0.23 -14.18 9.90
C PRO A 369 1.59 -13.62 10.29
N SER A 370 2.00 -13.79 11.54
CA SER A 370 3.31 -13.33 12.03
C SER A 370 4.50 -14.01 11.34
N LEU A 371 4.38 -15.32 11.04
CA LEU A 371 5.41 -16.06 10.31
C LEU A 371 5.45 -15.63 8.84
N LEU A 372 4.28 -15.40 8.25
CA LEU A 372 4.17 -14.91 6.88
C LEU A 372 4.81 -13.52 6.76
N ALA A 373 4.45 -12.60 7.64
CA ALA A 373 4.99 -11.24 7.67
C ALA A 373 6.53 -11.26 7.86
N HIS A 374 7.04 -12.07 8.79
CA HIS A 374 8.47 -12.22 8.99
C HIS A 374 9.18 -12.77 7.76
N THR A 375 8.56 -13.74 7.07
CA THR A 375 9.12 -14.30 5.83
C THR A 375 9.14 -13.30 4.69
N ILE A 376 8.09 -12.47 4.55
CA ILE A 376 8.03 -11.40 3.55
C ILE A 376 9.11 -10.35 3.83
N TYR A 377 9.24 -9.92 5.10
CA TYR A 377 10.30 -8.98 5.48
C TYR A 377 11.69 -9.50 5.13
N GLN A 378 11.98 -10.77 5.44
CA GLN A 378 13.26 -11.38 5.10
C GLN A 378 13.47 -11.53 3.59
N ALA A 379 12.40 -11.77 2.82
CA ALA A 379 12.47 -11.82 1.36
C ALA A 379 12.77 -10.42 0.78
N LEU A 380 12.13 -9.37 1.27
CA LEU A 380 12.40 -7.99 0.87
C LEU A 380 13.81 -7.55 1.24
N SER A 381 14.27 -7.90 2.45
CA SER A 381 15.65 -7.62 2.88
C SER A 381 16.69 -8.34 2.02
N PHE A 382 16.39 -9.58 1.60
CA PHE A 382 17.24 -10.34 0.67
C PHE A 382 17.29 -9.67 -0.71
N ASP A 383 16.15 -9.25 -1.25
CA ASP A 383 16.07 -8.56 -2.53
C ASP A 383 16.82 -7.21 -2.49
N ALA A 384 16.70 -6.47 -1.38
CA ALA A 384 17.44 -5.22 -1.15
C ALA A 384 18.95 -5.45 -1.10
N ALA A 385 19.41 -6.48 -0.37
CA ALA A 385 20.82 -6.84 -0.31
C ALA A 385 21.38 -7.21 -1.69
N LEU A 386 20.60 -7.92 -2.53
CA LEU A 386 21.02 -8.20 -3.92
C LEU A 386 21.09 -6.94 -4.78
N ALA A 387 20.16 -5.99 -4.56
CA ALA A 387 20.18 -4.71 -5.28
C ALA A 387 21.41 -3.86 -4.91
N GLU A 388 21.82 -3.86 -3.63
CA GLU A 388 23.06 -3.23 -3.16
C GLU A 388 24.31 -3.82 -3.81
N GLU A 389 24.32 -5.14 -4.06
CA GLU A 389 25.40 -5.82 -4.80
C GLU A 389 25.35 -5.57 -6.32
N GLY A 390 24.45 -4.74 -6.81
CA GLY A 390 24.32 -4.35 -8.21
C GLY A 390 23.43 -5.25 -9.07
N PHE A 391 22.65 -6.14 -8.47
CA PHE A 391 21.64 -6.92 -9.19
C PHE A 391 20.39 -6.09 -9.41
N THR A 392 20.06 -5.73 -10.64
CA THR A 392 18.85 -4.94 -10.93
C THR A 392 17.61 -5.81 -10.88
N ILE A 393 16.79 -5.58 -9.84
CA ILE A 393 15.45 -6.12 -9.74
C ILE A 393 14.52 -5.24 -10.58
N THR A 394 13.71 -5.82 -11.45
CA THR A 394 12.79 -5.04 -12.27
C THR A 394 11.55 -4.63 -11.50
N ASP A 395 11.25 -3.36 -11.58
CA ASP A 395 9.91 -2.86 -11.31
C ASP A 395 8.93 -3.47 -12.33
N THR A 396 7.98 -4.28 -11.83
CA THR A 396 6.91 -4.91 -12.65
C THR A 396 5.98 -3.89 -13.32
N SER A 397 6.15 -2.62 -12.99
CA SER A 397 5.34 -1.52 -13.51
C SER A 397 5.81 -0.92 -14.84
N ALA A 398 7.06 -1.16 -15.24
CA ALA A 398 7.60 -0.71 -16.54
C ALA A 398 7.40 -1.79 -17.60
N ARG A 399 6.23 -1.82 -18.23
CA ARG A 399 5.93 -2.65 -19.41
C ARG A 399 6.57 -2.08 -20.66
N ASP A 400 7.87 -1.95 -20.70
CA ASP A 400 8.59 -1.77 -21.95
C ASP A 400 9.12 -3.13 -22.43
N ALA A 401 8.47 -3.63 -23.47
CA ALA A 401 8.47 -4.98 -23.99
C ALA A 401 9.78 -5.41 -24.70
N PHE A 402 10.95 -4.90 -24.32
CA PHE A 402 12.18 -5.18 -25.09
C PHE A 402 13.39 -5.68 -24.30
N GLU A 403 13.29 -5.91 -22.98
CA GLU A 403 14.38 -6.55 -22.25
C GLU A 403 13.87 -7.76 -21.43
N SER A 404 14.01 -8.93 -22.01
CA SER A 404 13.45 -10.22 -21.57
C SER A 404 14.26 -10.92 -20.47
N SER A 405 15.02 -10.22 -19.63
CA SER A 405 15.92 -10.88 -18.65
C SER A 405 15.87 -10.27 -17.25
N LYS A 406 14.75 -9.71 -16.84
CA LYS A 406 14.70 -9.03 -15.54
C LYS A 406 13.97 -9.92 -14.52
N TRP A 407 14.63 -10.21 -13.41
CA TRP A 407 14.09 -10.98 -12.30
C TRP A 407 13.21 -10.11 -11.41
N PRO A 408 11.94 -10.50 -11.14
CA PRO A 408 11.01 -9.66 -10.37
C PRO A 408 11.29 -9.65 -8.85
N GLY A 409 12.32 -10.34 -8.39
CA GLY A 409 12.63 -10.49 -6.97
C GLY A 409 12.08 -11.77 -6.35
N VAL A 410 12.65 -12.17 -5.21
CA VAL A 410 12.18 -13.32 -4.44
C VAL A 410 10.90 -12.99 -3.69
N ALA A 411 10.75 -11.75 -3.25
CA ALA A 411 9.54 -11.27 -2.60
C ALA A 411 8.30 -11.37 -3.51
N ASP A 412 8.46 -11.17 -4.83
CA ASP A 412 7.37 -11.28 -5.81
C ASP A 412 6.77 -12.69 -5.89
N ILE A 413 7.51 -13.72 -5.53
CA ILE A 413 6.99 -15.09 -5.47
C ILE A 413 5.84 -15.20 -4.46
N ILE A 414 5.92 -14.42 -3.39
CA ILE A 414 4.87 -14.35 -2.35
C ILE A 414 3.85 -13.29 -2.71
N LEU A 415 4.33 -12.07 -2.98
CA LEU A 415 3.53 -10.87 -3.17
C LEU A 415 2.77 -10.84 -4.51
N GLY A 416 3.30 -11.51 -5.54
CA GLY A 416 2.66 -11.64 -6.85
C GLY A 416 1.44 -12.56 -6.85
N LYS A 417 1.27 -13.41 -5.82
CA LYS A 417 0.05 -14.21 -5.64
C LYS A 417 -0.98 -13.44 -4.84
N LYS A 418 -2.08 -13.08 -5.47
CA LYS A 418 -3.16 -12.30 -4.87
C LYS A 418 -3.64 -12.87 -3.53
N GLU A 419 -3.86 -14.18 -3.45
CA GLU A 419 -4.35 -14.85 -2.23
C GLU A 419 -3.37 -14.74 -1.05
N TRP A 420 -2.07 -14.84 -1.32
CA TRP A 420 -1.03 -14.76 -0.29
C TRP A 420 -0.80 -13.34 0.18
N PHE A 421 -0.85 -12.40 -0.77
CA PHE A 421 -0.77 -10.98 -0.48
C PHE A 421 -1.98 -10.49 0.35
N GLU A 422 -3.19 -10.94 0.01
CA GLU A 422 -4.41 -10.65 0.78
C GLU A 422 -4.32 -11.22 2.20
N ALA A 423 -3.90 -12.46 2.35
CA ALA A 423 -3.72 -13.08 3.67
C ALA A 423 -2.69 -12.33 4.53
N TRP A 424 -1.63 -11.79 3.91
CA TRP A 424 -0.68 -10.95 4.62
C TRP A 424 -1.29 -9.61 5.05
N ILE A 425 -1.99 -8.91 4.15
CA ILE A 425 -2.68 -7.66 4.49
C ILE A 425 -3.68 -7.86 5.63
N ASP A 426 -4.49 -8.92 5.56
CA ASP A 426 -5.48 -9.23 6.60
C ASP A 426 -4.79 -9.53 7.95
N GLY A 427 -3.65 -10.21 7.90
CA GLY A 427 -2.81 -10.46 9.07
C GLY A 427 -2.23 -9.17 9.68
N GLU A 428 -1.69 -8.28 8.83
CA GLU A 428 -1.15 -6.98 9.24
C GLU A 428 -2.25 -6.06 9.78
N LYS A 429 -3.41 -6.04 9.13
CA LYS A 429 -4.58 -5.29 9.58
C LYS A 429 -5.00 -5.74 10.98
N LYS A 430 -5.18 -7.04 11.18
CA LYS A 430 -5.56 -7.57 12.49
C LYS A 430 -4.50 -7.27 13.55
N PHE A 431 -3.23 -7.48 13.25
CA PHE A 431 -2.13 -7.17 14.16
C PHE A 431 -2.14 -5.69 14.57
N THR A 432 -2.34 -4.80 13.62
CA THR A 432 -2.32 -3.35 13.86
C THR A 432 -3.55 -2.90 14.63
N GLU A 433 -4.72 -3.49 14.35
CA GLU A 433 -5.94 -3.29 15.13
C GLU A 433 -5.77 -3.79 16.58
N ASP A 434 -5.17 -4.96 16.79
CA ASP A 434 -4.89 -5.49 18.13
C ASP A 434 -3.92 -4.57 18.90
N GLN A 435 -2.86 -4.08 18.25
CA GLN A 435 -1.92 -3.10 18.83
C GLN A 435 -2.61 -1.76 19.15
N TYR A 436 -3.47 -1.29 18.26
CA TYR A 436 -4.28 -0.11 18.51
C TYR A 436 -5.13 -0.27 19.77
N HIS A 437 -5.83 -1.38 19.90
CA HIS A 437 -6.67 -1.66 21.08
C HIS A 437 -5.83 -1.80 22.35
N GLU A 438 -4.66 -2.39 22.28
CA GLU A 438 -3.72 -2.46 23.38
C GLU A 438 -3.29 -1.06 23.83
N ILE A 439 -2.85 -0.20 22.90
CA ILE A 439 -2.45 1.18 23.19
C ILE A 439 -3.57 1.96 23.87
N ILE A 440 -4.79 1.90 23.34
CA ILE A 440 -5.91 2.67 23.86
C ILE A 440 -6.42 2.15 25.21
N SER A 441 -6.24 0.86 25.50
CA SER A 441 -6.69 0.23 26.76
C SER A 441 -5.73 0.45 27.93
N THR A 442 -4.51 0.91 27.68
CA THR A 442 -3.53 1.18 28.76
C THR A 442 -4.03 2.30 29.67
N SER A 443 -3.81 2.16 30.98
CA SER A 443 -4.27 3.14 31.99
C SER A 443 -3.66 4.53 31.83
N ASP A 444 -2.50 4.60 31.19
CA ASP A 444 -1.75 5.84 30.93
C ASP A 444 -1.97 6.42 29.52
N ALA A 445 -2.79 5.76 28.69
CA ALA A 445 -3.03 6.14 27.29
C ALA A 445 -3.38 7.63 27.13
N TRP A 446 -4.25 8.14 28.00
CA TRP A 446 -4.72 9.52 27.97
C TRP A 446 -3.97 10.45 28.94
N GLN A 447 -2.83 10.04 29.48
CA GLN A 447 -1.96 10.93 30.21
C GLN A 447 -1.09 11.72 29.22
N ILE A 448 -0.76 12.96 29.62
CA ILE A 448 0.17 13.79 28.85
C ILE A 448 1.55 13.18 29.02
N ALA A 449 2.25 12.94 27.95
CA ALA A 449 3.57 12.35 27.98
C ALA A 449 4.53 13.29 28.73
N GLU A 450 5.22 12.74 29.72
CA GLU A 450 6.30 13.44 30.45
C GLU A 450 7.61 13.10 29.77
N ASP A 451 8.27 14.08 29.18
CA ASP A 451 9.59 13.89 28.59
C ASP A 451 10.65 13.98 29.69
N GLU A 452 11.33 12.87 29.96
CA GLU A 452 12.45 12.79 30.91
C GLU A 452 13.72 13.53 30.42
N VAL A 453 13.75 13.96 29.16
CA VAL A 453 14.93 14.62 28.56
C VAL A 453 14.72 16.11 28.45
N GLU A 454 15.65 16.82 29.06
CA GLU A 454 15.75 18.27 29.17
C GLU A 454 15.30 19.08 27.93
N LYS A 455 14.27 19.90 28.15
CA LYS A 455 14.10 21.27 27.63
C LYS A 455 14.76 21.61 26.28
N GLN A 456 14.35 20.96 25.22
CA GLN A 456 14.31 21.65 23.95
C GLN A 456 12.89 22.22 23.77
N ALA A 457 12.79 23.53 23.67
CA ALA A 457 11.53 24.30 23.67
C ALA A 457 10.65 24.10 22.44
N SER A 458 10.84 23.01 21.68
CA SER A 458 10.16 22.74 20.42
C SER A 458 9.35 21.43 20.38
N GLU A 459 9.38 20.60 21.43
CA GLU A 459 8.58 19.38 21.41
C GLU A 459 7.12 19.67 21.76
N ILE A 460 6.25 19.31 20.84
CA ILE A 460 4.80 19.46 20.95
C ILE A 460 4.33 18.46 22.01
N ARG A 461 3.80 18.98 23.12
CA ARG A 461 3.17 18.13 24.14
C ARG A 461 2.04 17.32 23.55
N THR A 462 1.99 16.05 23.90
CA THR A 462 0.99 15.13 23.40
C THR A 462 0.57 14.11 24.47
N THR A 463 -0.43 13.30 24.17
CA THR A 463 -0.80 12.16 25.02
C THR A 463 0.03 10.93 24.68
N ASN A 464 0.17 10.01 25.64
CA ASN A 464 0.87 8.74 25.41
C ASN A 464 0.23 7.92 24.26
N SER A 465 -1.09 7.94 24.16
CA SER A 465 -1.79 7.26 23.06
C SER A 465 -1.42 7.85 21.70
N ALA A 466 -1.41 9.18 21.55
CA ALA A 466 -1.08 9.81 20.27
C ALA A 466 0.36 9.51 19.86
N ARG A 467 1.31 9.58 20.81
CA ARG A 467 2.72 9.23 20.58
C ARG A 467 2.87 7.76 20.14
N ARG A 468 2.19 6.83 20.84
CA ARG A 468 2.26 5.40 20.54
C ARG A 468 1.57 5.06 19.21
N ILE A 469 0.47 5.75 18.87
CA ILE A 469 -0.19 5.59 17.57
C ILE A 469 0.68 6.13 16.44
N SER A 470 1.32 7.29 16.63
CA SER A 470 2.30 7.79 15.65
C SER A 470 3.42 6.78 15.40
N ALA A 471 4.01 6.25 16.46
CA ALA A 471 5.05 5.22 16.36
C ALA A 471 4.53 3.93 15.68
N LEU A 472 3.29 3.53 15.95
CA LEU A 472 2.67 2.39 15.27
C LEU A 472 2.49 2.64 13.77
N VAL A 473 2.06 3.83 13.39
CA VAL A 473 1.91 4.23 11.97
C VAL A 473 3.27 4.23 11.27
N GLU A 474 4.33 4.73 11.91
CA GLU A 474 5.69 4.68 11.38
C GLU A 474 6.19 3.25 11.21
N GLN A 475 5.99 2.39 12.21
CA GLN A 475 6.30 0.96 12.10
C GLN A 475 5.54 0.27 10.97
N VAL A 476 4.29 0.64 10.76
CA VAL A 476 3.47 0.13 9.64
C VAL A 476 4.06 0.61 8.32
N THR A 477 4.48 1.86 8.24
CA THR A 477 5.13 2.43 7.05
C THR A 477 6.42 1.68 6.71
N ASP A 478 7.26 1.40 7.68
CA ASP A 478 8.51 0.65 7.52
C ASP A 478 8.29 -0.76 6.94
N ARG A 479 7.12 -1.37 7.21
CA ARG A 479 6.81 -2.72 6.71
C ARG A 479 6.48 -2.75 5.23
N TYR A 480 5.88 -1.70 4.68
CA TYR A 480 5.46 -1.69 3.27
C TYR A 480 6.26 -0.72 2.39
N SER A 481 7.05 0.15 2.97
CA SER A 481 7.94 1.03 2.21
C SER A 481 8.91 0.27 1.28
N PRO A 482 9.47 -0.91 1.66
CA PRO A 482 10.36 -1.65 0.78
C PRO A 482 9.65 -2.40 -0.34
N LEU A 483 8.30 -2.42 -0.40
CA LEU A 483 7.58 -3.12 -1.47
C LEU A 483 7.93 -2.54 -2.84
N PRO A 484 8.19 -3.36 -3.85
CA PRO A 484 8.59 -2.88 -5.18
C PRO A 484 7.44 -2.29 -5.99
N ASP A 485 6.20 -2.74 -5.78
CA ASP A 485 5.03 -2.33 -6.58
C ASP A 485 4.19 -1.28 -5.87
N PHE A 486 4.00 -0.14 -6.52
CA PHE A 486 3.13 0.93 -6.03
C PHE A 486 1.67 0.50 -5.84
N THR A 487 1.19 -0.49 -6.61
CA THR A 487 -0.15 -1.05 -6.42
C THR A 487 -0.28 -1.73 -5.05
N GLN A 488 0.77 -2.45 -4.65
CA GLN A 488 0.84 -3.12 -3.36
C GLN A 488 0.98 -2.10 -2.22
N ARG A 489 1.86 -1.08 -2.39
CA ARG A 489 2.01 0.03 -1.42
C ARG A 489 0.70 0.76 -1.19
N THR A 490 0.03 1.17 -2.27
CA THR A 490 -1.27 1.86 -2.20
C THR A 490 -2.32 1.00 -1.50
N ARG A 491 -2.36 -0.29 -1.81
CA ARG A 491 -3.33 -1.20 -1.20
C ARG A 491 -3.06 -1.37 0.30
N PHE A 492 -1.79 -1.46 0.71
CA PHE A 492 -1.40 -1.57 2.11
C PHE A 492 -1.75 -0.28 2.87
N LEU A 493 -1.44 0.88 2.31
CA LEU A 493 -1.83 2.18 2.86
C LEU A 493 -3.34 2.23 3.14
N ILE A 494 -4.17 1.96 2.13
CA ILE A 494 -5.64 2.02 2.23
C ILE A 494 -6.19 0.98 3.21
N SER A 495 -5.66 -0.25 3.21
CA SER A 495 -6.25 -1.34 3.98
C SER A 495 -5.78 -1.42 5.43
N VAL A 496 -4.58 -0.90 5.74
CA VAL A 496 -3.94 -1.04 7.06
C VAL A 496 -3.70 0.31 7.71
N GLN A 497 -3.01 1.23 7.04
CA GLN A 497 -2.54 2.46 7.68
C GLN A 497 -3.65 3.51 7.88
N LEU A 498 -4.41 3.82 6.84
CA LEU A 498 -5.48 4.82 6.93
C LEU A 498 -6.57 4.44 7.93
N PRO A 499 -7.04 3.17 8.01
CA PRO A 499 -8.05 2.77 8.98
C PRO A 499 -7.65 2.99 10.44
N ILE A 500 -6.36 2.88 10.79
CA ILE A 500 -5.89 3.13 12.15
C ILE A 500 -6.01 4.60 12.51
N LEU A 501 -5.64 5.47 11.58
CA LEU A 501 -5.78 6.91 11.75
C LEU A 501 -7.25 7.30 11.90
N GLU A 502 -8.14 6.70 11.11
CA GLU A 502 -9.57 6.90 11.21
C GLU A 502 -10.15 6.37 12.53
N LEU A 503 -9.74 5.17 12.98
CA LEU A 503 -10.15 4.62 14.27
C LEU A 503 -9.75 5.55 15.43
N TYR A 504 -8.54 6.09 15.38
CA TYR A 504 -8.08 7.02 16.42
C TYR A 504 -8.82 8.36 16.36
N HIS A 505 -9.07 8.89 15.15
CA HIS A 505 -9.94 10.04 14.93
C HIS A 505 -11.32 9.80 15.54
N GLY A 506 -11.96 8.68 15.20
CA GLY A 506 -13.26 8.29 15.72
C GLY A 506 -13.28 8.14 17.25
N ARG A 507 -12.18 7.69 17.84
CA ARG A 507 -12.05 7.60 19.31
C ARG A 507 -12.01 8.97 19.99
N ILE A 508 -11.26 9.90 19.44
CA ILE A 508 -11.21 11.28 19.94
C ILE A 508 -12.58 11.95 19.76
N LEU A 509 -13.18 11.80 18.58
CA LEU A 509 -14.50 12.32 18.27
C LEU A 509 -15.56 11.81 19.27
N SER A 510 -15.60 10.50 19.49
CA SER A 510 -16.52 9.88 20.45
C SER A 510 -16.29 10.39 21.89
N SER A 511 -15.05 10.70 22.24
CA SER A 511 -14.73 11.30 23.55
C SER A 511 -15.28 12.72 23.70
N LEU A 512 -15.20 13.53 22.62
CA LEU A 512 -15.78 14.88 22.59
C LEU A 512 -17.33 14.83 22.60
N ASP A 513 -17.92 13.93 21.82
CA ASP A 513 -19.38 13.72 21.79
C ASP A 513 -19.92 13.28 23.16
N ALA A 514 -19.24 12.34 23.81
CA ALA A 514 -19.57 11.91 25.15
C ALA A 514 -19.47 13.05 26.17
N PHE A 515 -18.42 13.88 26.06
CA PHE A 515 -18.27 15.06 26.91
C PHE A 515 -19.42 16.05 26.70
N GLU A 516 -19.76 16.37 25.46
CA GLU A 516 -20.86 17.28 25.12
C GLU A 516 -22.19 16.75 25.62
N THR A 517 -22.46 15.46 25.44
CA THR A 517 -23.68 14.81 25.96
C THR A 517 -23.75 14.87 27.47
N LEU A 518 -22.69 14.53 28.18
CA LEU A 518 -22.63 14.57 29.64
C LEU A 518 -22.68 15.99 30.22
N SER A 519 -22.16 16.97 29.51
CA SER A 519 -22.17 18.39 29.90
C SER A 519 -23.49 19.09 29.62
N SER A 520 -24.37 18.49 28.77
CA SER A 520 -25.66 19.10 28.43
C SER A 520 -26.56 19.26 29.64
N ALA A 521 -27.32 20.37 29.71
CA ALA A 521 -28.20 20.67 30.81
C ALA A 521 -29.35 19.66 31.01
N LEU A 522 -29.76 18.97 29.92
CA LEU A 522 -30.80 17.96 29.95
C LEU A 522 -30.40 16.70 30.72
N VAL A 523 -29.13 16.25 30.57
CA VAL A 523 -28.63 15.07 31.31
C VAL A 523 -28.36 15.41 32.78
N ARG A 524 -28.02 16.67 33.08
CA ARG A 524 -27.79 17.14 34.46
C ARG A 524 -29.05 17.21 35.28
N VAL A 525 -30.25 17.28 34.67
CA VAL A 525 -31.54 17.46 35.35
C VAL A 525 -32.24 16.12 35.66
N VAL A 526 -31.93 15.05 34.93
CA VAL A 526 -32.58 13.74 35.11
C VAL A 526 -31.63 12.74 35.73
N PRO A 527 -31.65 12.50 37.05
CA PRO A 527 -30.81 11.42 37.64
C PRO A 527 -31.28 10.07 37.11
N GLY A 528 -30.41 9.34 36.47
CA GLY A 528 -30.66 7.98 35.98
C GLY A 528 -31.06 7.83 34.52
N ALA A 529 -31.07 8.91 33.70
CA ALA A 529 -31.51 8.85 32.30
C ALA A 529 -30.55 8.12 31.36
N LEU A 530 -29.33 7.85 31.77
CA LEU A 530 -28.36 7.07 31.00
C LEU A 530 -27.67 6.07 31.91
N GLY A 531 -28.18 4.84 31.93
CA GLY A 531 -27.37 3.66 32.20
C GLY A 531 -26.38 3.45 31.07
N VAL A 532 -25.37 4.28 31.00
CA VAL A 532 -24.26 4.03 30.08
C VAL A 532 -23.44 2.90 30.67
N ASN A 533 -23.71 1.68 30.27
CA ASN A 533 -22.79 0.55 30.35
C ASN A 533 -21.54 0.88 29.50
N LEU A 534 -20.62 1.63 30.09
CA LEU A 534 -19.25 1.65 29.63
C LEU A 534 -18.67 0.26 29.96
N GLY A 535 -18.67 -0.61 28.94
CA GLY A 535 -18.31 -2.01 29.02
C GLY A 535 -17.02 -2.23 29.78
N GLY A 536 -17.11 -3.01 30.85
CA GLY A 536 -15.99 -3.49 31.65
C GLY A 536 -16.45 -3.97 33.02
N LYS A 537 -16.66 -5.30 33.13
CA LYS A 537 -16.74 -6.14 34.35
C LYS A 537 -17.29 -5.48 35.62
N GLU A 538 -18.40 -6.03 36.03
CA GLU A 538 -18.92 -5.95 37.38
C GLU A 538 -17.82 -6.11 38.42
N ASP A 539 -17.43 -5.02 39.08
CA ASP A 539 -17.10 -5.00 40.50
C ASP A 539 -16.92 -3.54 40.95
N SER A 540 -17.59 -3.26 42.03
CA SER A 540 -17.61 -2.02 42.79
C SER A 540 -18.55 -0.92 42.29
N SER A 541 -19.65 -0.75 43.07
CA SER A 541 -20.56 0.37 43.10
C SER A 541 -19.86 1.68 43.55
N VAL A 542 -19.02 2.24 42.69
CA VAL A 542 -18.62 3.63 42.82
C VAL A 542 -19.60 4.42 41.96
N ASN A 543 -20.52 5.08 42.59
CA ASN A 543 -21.36 6.11 41.99
C ASN A 543 -20.43 7.27 41.58
N VAL A 544 -19.78 7.14 40.41
CA VAL A 544 -18.94 8.21 39.85
C VAL A 544 -19.90 9.34 39.52
N ASP A 545 -19.81 10.41 40.30
CA ASP A 545 -20.59 11.60 40.05
C ASP A 545 -20.21 12.15 38.66
N THR A 546 -21.10 11.99 37.69
CA THR A 546 -20.88 12.41 36.30
C THR A 546 -20.56 13.90 36.20
N ARG A 547 -20.98 14.67 37.23
CA ARG A 547 -20.61 16.09 37.33
C ARG A 547 -19.09 16.27 37.56
N SER A 548 -18.50 15.42 38.39
CA SER A 548 -17.04 15.53 38.67
C SER A 548 -16.19 15.27 37.46
N LEU A 549 -16.70 14.56 36.45
CA LEU A 549 -16.01 14.20 35.22
C LEU A 549 -16.04 15.30 34.15
N THR A 550 -17.02 16.18 34.16
CA THR A 550 -17.24 17.21 33.14
C THR A 550 -17.16 18.63 33.69
N SER A 551 -16.88 18.81 34.98
CA SER A 551 -16.78 20.13 35.59
C SER A 551 -15.38 20.37 36.17
N GLY A 552 -15.08 21.66 36.39
CA GLY A 552 -13.81 22.12 36.94
C GLY A 552 -12.60 21.77 36.06
N VAL A 553 -11.45 21.66 36.69
CA VAL A 553 -10.18 21.36 36.00
C VAL A 553 -10.25 20.01 35.29
N SER A 554 -10.93 19.02 35.83
CA SER A 554 -11.08 17.67 35.22
C SER A 554 -11.77 17.74 33.87
N GLY A 555 -12.81 18.56 33.70
CA GLY A 555 -13.48 18.78 32.43
C GLY A 555 -12.55 19.41 31.39
N VAL A 556 -11.89 20.51 31.77
CA VAL A 556 -10.91 21.18 30.88
C VAL A 556 -9.73 20.26 30.54
N GLN A 557 -9.27 19.45 31.51
CA GLN A 557 -8.19 18.48 31.30
C GLN A 557 -8.53 17.47 30.18
N ARG A 558 -9.75 16.94 30.19
CA ARG A 558 -10.20 16.00 29.12
C ARG A 558 -10.19 16.64 27.74
N LEU A 559 -10.70 17.86 27.66
CA LEU A 559 -10.75 18.61 26.40
C LEU A 559 -9.33 18.97 25.92
N CYS A 560 -8.45 19.39 26.83
CA CYS A 560 -7.04 19.64 26.49
C CYS A 560 -6.32 18.38 25.98
N LYS A 561 -6.57 17.23 26.59
CA LYS A 561 -6.01 15.95 26.13
C LYS A 561 -6.52 15.58 24.74
N ALA A 562 -7.82 15.74 24.46
CA ALA A 562 -8.38 15.52 23.15
C ALA A 562 -7.77 16.46 22.10
N PHE A 563 -7.64 17.75 22.45
CA PHE A 563 -6.98 18.73 21.59
C PHE A 563 -5.52 18.34 21.30
N LEU A 564 -4.72 18.04 22.34
CA LEU A 564 -3.32 17.68 22.17
C LEU A 564 -3.15 16.43 21.32
N SER A 565 -4.01 15.43 21.51
CA SER A 565 -4.00 14.22 20.70
C SER A 565 -4.31 14.50 19.24
N ALA A 566 -5.35 15.28 18.98
CA ALA A 566 -5.76 15.61 17.61
C ALA A 566 -4.71 16.48 16.90
N HIS A 567 -4.20 17.50 17.59
CA HIS A 567 -3.21 18.43 17.05
C HIS A 567 -1.85 17.78 16.79
N PHE A 568 -1.41 16.89 17.68
CA PHE A 568 -0.19 16.13 17.46
C PHE A 568 -0.30 15.23 16.22
N MET A 569 -1.41 14.51 16.04
CA MET A 569 -1.63 13.69 14.85
C MET A 569 -1.74 14.53 13.57
N GLU A 570 -2.36 15.72 13.66
CA GLU A 570 -2.39 16.69 12.55
C GLU A 570 -0.98 17.01 12.08
N ILE A 571 -0.10 17.43 12.98
CA ILE A 571 1.29 17.80 12.68
C ILE A 571 2.11 16.58 12.22
N SER A 572 1.91 15.42 12.85
CA SER A 572 2.59 14.19 12.43
C SER A 572 2.24 13.82 10.99
N MET A 573 0.96 13.91 10.61
CA MET A 573 0.53 13.64 9.23
C MET A 573 1.01 14.69 8.23
N GLU A 574 1.12 15.96 8.64
CA GLU A 574 1.75 17.00 7.81
C GLU A 574 3.22 16.66 7.55
N ALA A 575 3.96 16.27 8.59
CA ALA A 575 5.35 15.86 8.47
C ALA A 575 5.53 14.59 7.61
N TRP A 576 4.69 13.57 7.79
CA TRP A 576 4.72 12.38 6.94
C TRP A 576 4.34 12.69 5.50
N GLY A 577 3.40 13.62 5.27
CA GLY A 577 3.02 14.03 3.93
C GLY A 577 4.14 14.69 3.13
N GLU A 578 5.15 15.25 3.81
CA GLU A 578 6.36 15.82 3.23
C GLU A 578 7.50 14.79 3.06
N ASP A 579 7.35 13.57 3.61
CA ASP A 579 8.33 12.50 3.44
C ASP A 579 8.39 12.04 1.98
N MET A 580 9.62 11.82 1.50
CA MET A 580 9.89 11.43 0.12
C MET A 580 9.09 10.19 -0.31
N PHE A 581 8.95 9.21 0.58
CA PHE A 581 8.19 7.99 0.33
C PHE A 581 6.70 8.28 0.01
N PHE A 582 6.05 9.12 0.80
CA PHE A 582 4.65 9.47 0.60
C PHE A 582 4.45 10.41 -0.59
N LEU A 583 5.40 11.31 -0.85
CA LEU A 583 5.41 12.17 -2.02
C LEU A 583 5.51 11.35 -3.31
N GLU A 584 6.44 10.38 -3.37
CA GLU A 584 6.55 9.47 -4.51
C GLU A 584 5.27 8.65 -4.69
N LEU A 585 4.74 8.08 -3.59
CA LEU A 585 3.53 7.27 -3.62
C LEU A 585 2.33 8.08 -4.13
N TRP A 586 2.17 9.32 -3.66
CA TRP A 586 1.08 10.21 -4.08
C TRP A 586 1.22 10.62 -5.54
N THR A 587 2.44 10.91 -5.99
CA THR A 587 2.73 11.22 -7.39
C THR A 587 2.38 10.05 -8.31
N GLU A 588 2.74 8.82 -7.93
CA GLU A 588 2.41 7.63 -8.70
C GLU A 588 0.90 7.29 -8.68
N ILE A 589 0.21 7.53 -7.56
CA ILE A 589 -1.25 7.41 -7.48
C ILE A 589 -1.92 8.38 -8.46
N ASN A 590 -1.47 9.63 -8.50
CA ASN A 590 -2.00 10.64 -9.41
C ASN A 590 -1.69 10.34 -10.88
N ARG A 591 -0.52 9.74 -11.17
CA ARG A 591 -0.07 9.41 -12.53
C ARG A 591 -0.81 8.21 -13.13
N ARG A 592 -1.02 7.14 -12.36
CA ARG A 592 -1.56 5.86 -12.84
C ARG A 592 -3.08 5.79 -12.73
N ALA A 593 -3.78 5.62 -13.86
CA ALA A 593 -5.25 5.57 -13.88
C ALA A 593 -5.85 4.47 -12.97
N SER A 594 -5.19 3.32 -12.86
CA SER A 594 -5.65 2.22 -12.00
C SER A 594 -5.52 2.52 -10.50
N LEU A 595 -4.45 3.22 -10.10
CA LEU A 595 -4.24 3.63 -8.71
C LEU A 595 -5.16 4.79 -8.34
N ARG A 596 -5.34 5.73 -9.28
CA ARG A 596 -6.27 6.84 -9.14
C ARG A 596 -7.71 6.38 -8.92
N ALA A 597 -8.18 5.43 -9.71
CA ALA A 597 -9.53 4.87 -9.53
C ALA A 597 -9.71 4.19 -8.17
N ARG A 598 -8.65 3.59 -7.64
CA ARG A 598 -8.68 2.99 -6.30
C ARG A 598 -8.68 4.05 -5.21
N ALA A 599 -7.86 5.10 -5.34
CA ALA A 599 -7.82 6.19 -4.39
C ALA A 599 -9.14 6.97 -4.35
N GLN A 600 -9.77 7.21 -5.51
CA GLN A 600 -11.10 7.84 -5.57
C GLN A 600 -12.21 7.04 -4.91
N ALA A 601 -12.04 5.73 -4.77
CA ALA A 601 -13.00 4.87 -4.08
C ALA A 601 -12.90 4.96 -2.55
N ASP A 602 -11.83 5.54 -2.01
CA ASP A 602 -11.58 5.65 -0.57
C ASP A 602 -11.82 7.09 -0.09
N PRO A 603 -12.75 7.32 0.86
CA PRO A 603 -13.09 8.66 1.33
C PRO A 603 -12.00 9.31 2.21
N LEU A 604 -10.98 8.56 2.62
CA LEU A 604 -9.88 9.04 3.46
C LEU A 604 -8.72 9.63 2.66
N LEU A 605 -8.73 9.43 1.34
CA LEU A 605 -7.74 9.99 0.43
C LEU A 605 -8.31 11.22 -0.28
N PRO A 606 -7.50 12.25 -0.52
CA PRO A 606 -7.91 13.39 -1.36
C PRO A 606 -8.23 12.94 -2.78
N ASP A 607 -9.09 13.69 -3.47
CA ASP A 607 -9.40 13.41 -4.87
C ASP A 607 -8.15 13.56 -5.74
N PRO A 608 -7.69 12.48 -6.39
CA PRO A 608 -6.49 12.53 -7.23
C PRO A 608 -6.72 13.43 -8.46
N ARG A 609 -5.82 14.39 -8.69
CA ARG A 609 -5.93 15.37 -9.78
C ARG A 609 -5.04 15.01 -10.97
N VAL A 610 -5.49 15.38 -12.17
CA VAL A 610 -4.78 15.09 -13.43
C VAL A 610 -3.85 16.25 -13.85
N GLU A 611 -4.08 17.46 -13.34
CA GLU A 611 -3.38 18.68 -13.76
C GLU A 611 -2.05 18.84 -13.00
N GLU A 612 -0.94 18.88 -13.74
CA GLU A 612 0.43 18.97 -13.21
C GLU A 612 0.72 20.26 -12.43
N ASP A 613 -0.01 21.35 -12.69
CA ASP A 613 0.24 22.66 -12.08
C ASP A 613 -0.19 22.79 -10.59
N GLN A 614 -0.86 21.79 -10.02
CA GLN A 614 -1.34 21.80 -8.64
C GLN A 614 -0.79 20.70 -7.74
N PHE A 615 0.20 19.91 -8.19
CA PHE A 615 0.80 18.83 -7.41
C PHE A 615 1.51 19.27 -6.11
N GLY A 616 1.67 20.57 -5.86
CA GLY A 616 2.41 21.09 -4.72
C GLY A 616 1.58 21.42 -3.47
N GLN A 617 0.26 21.27 -3.45
CA GLN A 617 -0.58 21.75 -2.35
C GLN A 617 -1.31 20.68 -1.53
N GLU A 618 -1.54 19.49 -2.03
CA GLU A 618 -2.28 18.44 -1.30
C GLU A 618 -1.41 17.20 -1.07
N THR A 619 -1.22 16.84 0.19
CA THR A 619 -0.54 15.63 0.59
C THR A 619 -1.51 14.44 0.60
N ILE A 620 -0.97 13.22 0.56
CA ILE A 620 -1.76 11.98 0.62
C ILE A 620 -2.65 11.90 1.88
N PHE A 621 -2.30 12.63 2.94
CA PHE A 621 -3.06 12.69 4.19
C PHE A 621 -4.01 13.89 4.27
N GLY A 622 -4.18 14.68 3.19
CA GLY A 622 -4.90 15.95 3.21
C GLY A 622 -6.31 15.87 3.79
N GLU A 623 -7.10 14.85 3.45
CA GLU A 623 -8.44 14.65 4.02
C GLU A 623 -8.39 14.32 5.51
N LEU A 624 -7.53 13.42 5.94
CA LEU A 624 -7.37 13.09 7.35
C LEU A 624 -6.86 14.29 8.16
N ILE A 625 -5.90 15.05 7.64
CA ILE A 625 -5.44 16.30 8.26
C ILE A 625 -6.62 17.25 8.45
N SER A 626 -7.48 17.41 7.44
CA SER A 626 -8.71 18.21 7.53
C SER A 626 -9.65 17.71 8.65
N HIS A 627 -9.83 16.39 8.75
CA HIS A 627 -10.65 15.78 9.80
C HIS A 627 -10.08 16.04 11.19
N TYR A 628 -8.78 15.83 11.40
CA TYR A 628 -8.13 16.08 12.68
C TYR A 628 -8.08 17.57 13.04
N ARG A 629 -7.91 18.45 12.04
CA ARG A 629 -8.00 19.91 12.22
C ARG A 629 -9.39 20.32 12.70
N LYS A 630 -10.46 19.76 12.13
CA LYS A 630 -11.83 19.98 12.61
C LYS A 630 -12.02 19.54 14.05
N LEU A 631 -11.41 18.39 14.45
CA LEU A 631 -11.43 17.95 15.85
C LEU A 631 -10.66 18.92 16.77
N SER A 632 -9.50 19.39 16.35
CA SER A 632 -8.67 20.36 17.08
C SER A 632 -9.46 21.65 17.32
N ILE A 633 -10.11 22.18 16.28
CA ILE A 633 -10.95 23.38 16.38
C ILE A 633 -12.13 23.13 17.30
N ARG A 634 -12.85 22.00 17.14
CA ARG A 634 -13.98 21.64 18.01
C ARG A 634 -13.57 21.53 19.47
N ALA A 635 -12.43 20.89 19.74
CA ALA A 635 -11.92 20.79 21.11
C ALA A 635 -11.60 22.17 21.71
N GLN A 636 -11.00 23.08 20.93
CA GLN A 636 -10.79 24.47 21.35
C GLN A 636 -12.09 25.20 21.65
N ASP A 637 -13.10 25.05 20.78
CA ASP A 637 -14.43 25.66 20.97
C ASP A 637 -15.07 25.15 22.26
N MET A 638 -14.99 23.84 22.51
CA MET A 638 -15.50 23.23 23.73
C MET A 638 -14.74 23.68 24.97
N ILE A 639 -13.41 23.87 24.92
CA ILE A 639 -12.62 24.43 26.03
C ILE A 639 -13.11 25.85 26.36
N VAL A 640 -13.27 26.70 25.35
CA VAL A 640 -13.77 28.08 25.54
C VAL A 640 -15.18 28.04 26.14
N GLN A 641 -16.05 27.23 25.59
CA GLN A 641 -17.44 27.09 26.06
C GLN A 641 -17.49 26.59 27.51
N GLN A 642 -16.71 25.57 27.85
CA GLN A 642 -16.68 24.98 29.18
C GLN A 642 -16.19 25.98 30.23
N VAL A 643 -15.03 26.62 30.00
CA VAL A 643 -14.46 27.62 30.92
C VAL A 643 -15.43 28.78 31.11
N CYS A 644 -15.98 29.34 30.03
CA CYS A 644 -16.92 30.45 30.12
C CYS A 644 -18.21 30.03 30.84
N ALA A 645 -18.79 28.86 30.50
CA ALA A 645 -20.05 28.41 31.13
C ALA A 645 -19.88 28.17 32.65
N GLU A 646 -18.71 27.65 33.07
CA GLU A 646 -18.45 27.43 34.49
C GLU A 646 -18.24 28.74 35.25
N VAL A 647 -17.45 29.66 34.68
CA VAL A 647 -17.21 30.99 35.27
C VAL A 647 -18.51 31.81 35.30
N GLU A 648 -19.28 31.84 34.20
CA GLU A 648 -20.59 32.50 34.10
C GLU A 648 -21.60 31.89 35.08
N GLY A 649 -21.59 30.55 35.27
CA GLY A 649 -22.43 29.85 36.24
C GLY A 649 -22.14 30.25 37.69
N ASN A 650 -20.83 30.32 38.04
CA ASN A 650 -20.38 30.73 39.37
C ASN A 650 -20.52 32.24 39.60
N LEU A 651 -20.59 33.04 38.55
CA LEU A 651 -20.78 34.46 38.59
C LEU A 651 -22.25 34.85 38.85
N ARG A 652 -23.23 33.96 38.58
CA ARG A 652 -24.63 34.25 38.74
C ARG A 652 -25.02 34.75 40.13
N PRO A 653 -24.57 34.18 41.28
CA PRO A 653 -24.88 34.67 42.61
C PRO A 653 -24.42 36.10 42.80
N HIS A 654 -23.27 36.47 42.28
CA HIS A 654 -22.72 37.82 42.32
C HIS A 654 -23.57 38.82 41.52
N LEU A 655 -23.99 38.43 40.30
CA LEU A 655 -24.77 39.27 39.40
C LEU A 655 -26.23 39.42 39.85
N THR A 656 -26.76 38.47 40.66
CA THR A 656 -28.13 38.49 41.19
C THR A 656 -28.23 39.03 42.61
N ALA A 657 -27.09 39.14 43.30
CA ALA A 657 -27.06 39.74 44.63
C ALA A 657 -27.58 41.20 44.59
N THR A 658 -28.74 41.43 45.09
CA THR A 658 -29.23 42.79 45.38
C THR A 658 -28.53 43.29 46.64
N THR A 659 -27.75 44.35 46.48
CA THR A 659 -27.19 45.07 47.63
C THR A 659 -28.33 45.65 48.48
N THR A 660 -28.84 44.84 49.41
CA THR A 660 -29.72 45.43 50.44
C THR A 660 -28.79 46.26 51.33
N PRO A 661 -28.99 47.56 51.43
CA PRO A 661 -28.21 48.34 52.32
C PRO A 661 -28.46 47.84 53.75
N ASN A 662 -27.39 47.34 54.37
CA ASN A 662 -27.45 46.98 55.78
C ASN A 662 -27.49 48.27 56.57
N PRO A 663 -28.66 48.64 57.24
CA PRO A 663 -28.84 49.95 57.81
C PRO A 663 -28.03 50.18 59.13
N SER A 664 -27.20 49.30 59.51
CA SER A 664 -26.45 49.28 60.78
C SER A 664 -24.90 49.29 60.60
N ALA A 665 -24.37 49.52 59.41
CA ALA A 665 -22.95 49.69 59.24
C ALA A 665 -22.59 51.18 59.33
N GLU A 666 -21.88 51.55 60.37
CA GLU A 666 -21.28 52.90 60.52
C GLU A 666 -20.33 53.14 59.35
N PRO A 667 -20.11 54.39 58.89
CA PRO A 667 -19.23 54.73 57.78
C PRO A 667 -17.79 54.68 58.25
N GLU A 668 -17.24 53.48 58.40
CA GLU A 668 -15.78 53.34 58.61
C GLU A 668 -15.12 52.87 57.35
N GLN A 669 -14.29 53.76 56.82
CA GLN A 669 -13.24 53.59 55.86
C GLN A 669 -13.62 53.36 54.40
N ASP A 670 -13.07 54.15 53.55
CA ASP A 670 -13.09 54.25 52.06
C ASP A 670 -12.41 53.07 51.40
N GLU A 671 -12.26 51.92 52.02
CA GLU A 671 -11.73 50.73 51.40
C GLU A 671 -12.83 50.01 50.58
N ILE A 672 -12.62 49.98 49.27
CA ILE A 672 -13.43 49.24 48.30
C ILE A 672 -13.18 47.77 48.57
N ALA A 673 -14.11 47.11 49.34
CA ALA A 673 -14.03 45.68 49.58
C ALA A 673 -14.60 44.92 48.36
N VAL A 674 -13.78 44.14 47.72
CA VAL A 674 -14.21 43.23 46.65
C VAL A 674 -15.25 42.22 47.22
N SER A 675 -16.35 42.02 46.51
CA SER A 675 -17.43 41.14 46.92
C SER A 675 -16.93 39.69 47.11
N GLN A 676 -17.26 39.11 48.29
CA GLN A 676 -16.91 37.69 48.58
C GLN A 676 -17.51 36.70 47.57
N THR A 677 -18.64 37.06 46.94
CA THR A 677 -19.28 36.27 45.90
C THR A 677 -18.47 36.19 44.57
N LEU A 678 -17.50 37.08 44.39
CA LEU A 678 -16.63 37.11 43.21
C LEU A 678 -15.39 36.16 43.36
N LEU A 679 -15.05 35.78 44.58
CA LEU A 679 -13.88 34.94 44.84
C LEU A 679 -13.92 33.61 44.14
N ALA A 680 -15.09 32.91 44.12
CA ALA A 680 -15.24 31.60 43.47
C ALA A 680 -15.05 31.65 41.94
N PRO A 681 -15.70 32.57 41.19
CA PRO A 681 -15.49 32.63 39.73
C PRO A 681 -14.09 33.07 39.36
N ILE A 682 -13.46 33.95 40.16
CA ILE A 682 -12.06 34.39 39.94
C ILE A 682 -11.06 33.24 40.17
N ALA A 683 -11.22 32.53 41.30
CA ALA A 683 -10.36 31.38 41.59
C ALA A 683 -10.50 30.28 40.51
N LEU A 684 -11.71 30.07 40.04
CA LEU A 684 -11.99 29.10 38.99
C LEU A 684 -11.31 29.49 37.66
N LEU A 685 -11.45 30.78 37.25
CA LEU A 685 -10.77 31.29 36.05
C LEU A 685 -9.25 31.16 36.15
N SER A 686 -8.68 31.58 37.27
CA SER A 686 -7.23 31.48 37.54
C SER A 686 -6.73 30.04 37.45
N THR A 687 -7.49 29.10 38.03
CA THR A 687 -7.16 27.67 37.98
C THR A 687 -7.21 27.10 36.58
N HIS A 688 -8.25 27.44 35.79
CA HIS A 688 -8.36 27.02 34.40
C HIS A 688 -7.25 27.59 33.53
N LEU A 689 -6.98 28.88 33.63
CA LEU A 689 -5.90 29.53 32.86
C LEU A 689 -4.53 28.95 33.24
N SER A 690 -4.29 28.70 34.52
CA SER A 690 -3.03 28.07 34.98
C SER A 690 -2.87 26.67 34.41
N TYR A 691 -3.95 25.87 34.36
CA TYR A 691 -3.93 24.55 33.78
C TYR A 691 -3.71 24.61 32.25
N ILE A 692 -4.45 25.47 31.54
CA ILE A 692 -4.31 25.65 30.06
C ILE A 692 -2.87 26.07 29.72
N ARG A 693 -2.29 27.03 30.47
CA ARG A 693 -0.90 27.45 30.33
C ARG A 693 0.09 26.30 30.53
N ALA A 694 -0.14 25.50 31.56
CA ALA A 694 0.76 24.40 31.91
C ALA A 694 0.72 23.25 30.88
N THR A 695 -0.37 23.11 30.12
CA THR A 695 -0.59 21.93 29.27
C THR A 695 -0.50 22.22 27.77
N LEU A 696 -0.95 23.37 27.31
CA LEU A 696 -1.07 23.66 25.88
C LEU A 696 0.10 24.49 25.33
N PRO A 697 0.36 24.44 24.02
CA PRO A 697 1.34 25.30 23.36
C PRO A 697 0.99 26.77 23.49
N GLN A 698 2.02 27.64 23.58
CA GLN A 698 1.87 29.06 23.81
C GLN A 698 0.94 29.78 22.78
N SER A 699 1.02 29.39 21.50
CA SER A 699 0.16 29.94 20.45
C SER A 699 -1.32 29.64 20.73
N THR A 700 -1.63 28.41 21.10
CA THR A 700 -2.98 27.96 21.45
C THR A 700 -3.48 28.61 22.74
N VAL A 701 -2.62 28.72 23.76
CA VAL A 701 -2.96 29.45 25.00
C VAL A 701 -3.36 30.90 24.71
N THR A 702 -2.62 31.55 23.82
CA THR A 702 -2.93 32.94 23.43
C THR A 702 -4.29 33.04 22.74
N LEU A 703 -4.58 32.13 21.81
CA LEU A 703 -5.83 32.07 21.09
C LEU A 703 -7.03 31.81 22.03
N LEU A 704 -6.92 30.77 22.85
CA LEU A 704 -7.96 30.39 23.80
C LEU A 704 -8.23 31.49 24.84
N TYR A 705 -7.16 32.06 25.39
CA TYR A 705 -7.29 33.17 26.35
C TYR A 705 -8.06 34.34 25.76
N ARG A 706 -7.68 34.82 24.57
CA ARG A 706 -8.41 35.93 23.91
C ARG A 706 -9.87 35.64 23.77
N ARG A 707 -10.24 34.45 23.32
CA ARG A 707 -11.64 34.02 23.13
C ARG A 707 -12.39 33.93 24.47
N ILE A 708 -11.77 33.32 25.49
CA ILE A 708 -12.34 33.22 26.84
C ILE A 708 -12.54 34.61 27.44
N ALA A 709 -11.49 35.42 27.45
CA ALA A 709 -11.50 36.75 28.08
C ALA A 709 -12.49 37.71 27.37
N SER A 710 -12.52 37.74 26.04
CA SER A 710 -13.49 38.53 25.27
C SER A 710 -14.95 38.12 25.55
N ARG A 711 -15.25 36.82 25.65
CA ARG A 711 -16.58 36.35 25.95
C ARG A 711 -17.01 36.65 27.38
N LEU A 712 -16.13 36.47 28.36
CA LEU A 712 -16.37 36.82 29.75
C LEU A 712 -16.49 38.31 29.94
N SER A 713 -15.62 39.11 29.30
CA SER A 713 -15.69 40.56 29.28
C SER A 713 -17.04 41.07 28.81
N GLU A 714 -17.49 40.57 27.68
CA GLU A 714 -18.83 40.90 27.13
C GLU A 714 -19.97 40.52 28.09
N HIS A 715 -19.93 39.28 28.61
CA HIS A 715 -20.95 38.79 29.53
C HIS A 715 -21.03 39.61 30.80
N ILE A 716 -19.87 39.98 31.40
CA ILE A 716 -19.78 40.76 32.60
C ILE A 716 -20.27 42.18 32.31
N MET A 717 -19.78 42.83 31.26
CA MET A 717 -20.21 44.16 30.86
C MET A 717 -21.72 44.24 30.68
N GLN A 718 -22.34 43.28 29.99
CA GLN A 718 -23.77 43.26 29.79
C GLN A 718 -24.53 43.05 31.08
N ARG A 719 -24.19 42.05 31.89
CA ARG A 719 -24.96 41.67 33.09
C ARG A 719 -24.70 42.56 34.30
N GLN A 720 -23.51 43.03 34.50
CA GLN A 720 -23.11 43.82 35.66
C GLN A 720 -23.33 45.33 35.44
N ILE A 721 -23.03 45.83 34.23
CA ILE A 721 -23.06 47.28 33.97
C ILE A 721 -24.33 47.66 33.22
N LEU A 722 -24.65 46.98 32.09
CA LEU A 722 -25.74 47.40 31.21
C LEU A 722 -27.14 47.01 31.70
N TYR A 723 -27.28 45.82 32.30
CA TYR A 723 -28.62 45.24 32.62
C TYR A 723 -28.89 45.08 34.11
N ARG A 724 -27.97 45.40 35.05
CA ARG A 724 -28.17 45.26 36.48
C ARG A 724 -29.15 46.34 37.06
N GLY A 725 -29.42 47.37 36.37
CA GLY A 725 -30.23 48.50 36.82
C GLY A 725 -29.43 49.80 36.96
N ASN A 726 -29.94 50.76 37.73
CA ASN A 726 -29.20 52.00 37.95
C ASN A 726 -28.21 51.82 39.11
N LEU A 727 -26.94 52.05 38.85
CA LEU A 727 -25.84 51.86 39.77
C LEU A 727 -25.62 53.16 40.59
N THR A 728 -25.39 52.97 41.89
CA THR A 728 -24.89 54.06 42.78
C THR A 728 -23.41 54.34 42.51
N VAL A 729 -22.91 55.49 42.97
CA VAL A 729 -21.47 55.80 42.81
C VAL A 729 -20.57 54.76 43.44
N ARG A 730 -20.95 54.24 44.60
CA ARG A 730 -20.22 53.16 45.27
C ARG A 730 -20.20 51.88 44.42
N GLU A 731 -21.39 51.40 43.96
CA GLU A 731 -21.47 50.22 43.09
C GLU A 731 -20.69 50.39 41.76
N ALA A 732 -20.61 51.63 41.26
CA ALA A 732 -19.80 51.95 40.06
C ALA A 732 -18.32 51.82 40.33
N ARG A 733 -17.80 52.26 41.48
CA ARG A 733 -16.40 52.09 41.90
C ARG A 733 -16.08 50.62 42.16
N GLU A 734 -17.02 49.87 42.79
CA GLU A 734 -16.90 48.44 43.01
C GLU A 734 -16.78 47.72 41.63
N ALA A 735 -17.61 48.07 40.64
CA ALA A 735 -17.57 47.47 39.30
C ALA A 735 -16.24 47.78 38.57
N GLN A 736 -15.68 48.98 38.76
CA GLN A 736 -14.36 49.31 38.26
C GLN A 736 -13.27 48.42 38.87
N ALA A 737 -13.23 48.34 40.21
CA ALA A 737 -12.23 47.51 40.91
C ALA A 737 -12.33 46.03 40.53
N GLU A 738 -13.56 45.55 40.41
CA GLU A 738 -13.80 44.19 39.95
C GLU A 738 -13.37 43.95 38.51
N SER A 739 -13.54 44.95 37.61
CA SER A 739 -13.06 44.81 36.23
C SER A 739 -11.52 44.73 36.15
N GLU A 740 -10.81 45.49 36.97
CA GLU A 740 -9.34 45.40 37.10
C GLU A 740 -8.88 44.06 37.69
N LEU A 741 -9.62 43.52 38.66
CA LEU A 741 -9.33 42.25 39.30
C LEU A 741 -9.40 41.06 38.31
N TRP A 742 -10.29 41.08 37.31
CA TRP A 742 -10.34 40.05 36.25
C TRP A 742 -9.04 40.07 35.42
N VAL A 743 -8.50 41.26 35.13
CA VAL A 743 -7.24 41.39 34.41
C VAL A 743 -6.07 40.86 35.25
N GLU A 744 -6.01 41.26 36.52
CA GLU A 744 -4.95 40.81 37.45
C GLU A 744 -4.97 39.31 37.64
N THR A 745 -6.15 38.72 37.80
CA THR A 745 -6.37 37.27 37.88
C THR A 745 -5.88 36.58 36.62
N SER A 746 -6.22 37.12 35.47
CA SER A 746 -5.79 36.59 34.19
C SER A 746 -4.26 36.69 34.03
N GLN A 747 -3.65 37.78 34.46
CA GLN A 747 -2.21 37.96 34.44
C GLN A 747 -1.51 36.97 35.39
N GLY A 748 -2.04 36.76 36.58
CA GLY A 748 -1.53 35.76 37.52
C GLY A 748 -1.62 34.33 36.98
N GLY A 749 -2.81 33.94 36.47
CA GLY A 749 -3.01 32.61 35.90
C GLY A 749 -2.14 32.30 34.70
N LEU A 750 -1.88 33.30 33.85
CA LEU A 750 -1.03 33.15 32.68
C LEU A 750 0.47 33.31 32.98
N ALA A 751 0.86 33.97 34.10
CA ALA A 751 2.25 34.13 34.55
C ALA A 751 3.24 34.49 33.43
N GLY A 752 2.89 35.44 32.56
CA GLY A 752 3.78 35.92 31.50
C GLY A 752 3.81 35.03 30.22
N ALA A 753 3.00 33.97 30.12
CA ALA A 753 3.00 33.08 28.97
C ALA A 753 2.63 33.76 27.63
N LEU A 754 1.91 34.90 27.67
CA LEU A 754 1.53 35.60 26.42
C LEU A 754 2.68 36.40 25.80
N GLY A 755 3.75 36.69 26.54
CA GLY A 755 4.78 37.68 26.16
C GLY A 755 4.20 39.07 26.06
N GLY A 756 5.03 40.10 25.94
CA GLY A 756 4.58 41.51 25.70
C GLY A 756 3.92 42.24 26.88
N GLY A 757 3.99 41.69 28.09
CA GLY A 757 3.56 42.37 29.32
C GLY A 757 2.04 42.46 29.53
N ARG A 758 1.62 43.37 30.45
CA ARG A 758 0.23 43.54 30.88
C ARG A 758 -0.75 43.86 29.71
N ASN A 759 -0.30 44.64 28.75
CA ASN A 759 -1.16 45.12 27.64
C ASN A 759 -1.80 43.97 26.82
N ARG A 760 -1.08 42.86 26.63
CA ARG A 760 -1.64 41.66 25.91
C ARG A 760 -2.68 40.95 26.73
N VAL A 761 -2.58 40.98 28.05
CA VAL A 761 -3.59 40.41 28.95
C VAL A 761 -4.80 41.31 29.02
N GLU A 762 -4.61 42.64 29.04
CA GLU A 762 -5.69 43.64 29.12
C GLU A 762 -6.51 43.75 27.83
N ALA A 763 -5.90 43.55 26.66
CA ALA A 763 -6.56 43.81 25.39
C ALA A 763 -7.93 43.13 25.23
N PRO A 764 -8.20 41.86 25.60
CA PRO A 764 -9.53 41.27 25.52
C PRO A 764 -10.54 41.84 26.53
N TRP A 765 -10.08 42.53 27.60
CA TRP A 765 -10.87 43.14 28.66
C TRP A 765 -11.08 44.63 28.45
N SER A 766 -10.50 45.22 27.39
CA SER A 766 -10.49 46.68 27.16
C SER A 766 -11.88 47.31 27.25
N LYS A 767 -12.90 46.68 26.62
CA LYS A 767 -14.28 47.17 26.70
C LYS A 767 -14.86 47.17 28.11
N LEU A 768 -14.61 46.11 28.90
CA LEU A 768 -15.06 46.02 30.30
C LEU A 768 -14.34 47.02 31.16
N LEU A 769 -13.01 47.19 30.98
CA LEU A 769 -12.23 48.18 31.69
C LEU A 769 -12.68 49.63 31.40
N GLU A 770 -12.93 49.91 30.11
CA GLU A 770 -13.45 51.21 29.66
C GLU A 770 -14.84 51.48 30.29
N ALA A 771 -15.74 50.50 30.22
CA ALA A 771 -17.06 50.60 30.82
C ALA A 771 -17.01 50.82 32.34
N GLY A 772 -16.14 50.04 33.04
CA GLY A 772 -15.94 50.15 34.47
C GLY A 772 -15.40 51.49 34.89
N ARG A 773 -14.35 51.99 34.21
CA ARG A 773 -13.77 53.33 34.45
C ARG A 773 -14.72 54.42 34.13
N LEU A 774 -15.46 54.33 33.02
CA LEU A 774 -16.45 55.30 32.62
C LEU A 774 -17.52 55.51 33.65
N ILE A 775 -18.13 54.38 34.13
CA ILE A 775 -19.23 54.47 35.10
C ILE A 775 -18.80 54.91 36.46
N ALA A 776 -17.55 54.68 36.85
CA ALA A 776 -16.95 55.11 38.11
C ALA A 776 -16.42 56.55 38.07
N THR A 777 -16.28 57.15 36.91
CA THR A 777 -15.78 58.51 36.73
C THR A 777 -16.64 59.53 37.45
N GLU A 778 -16.09 60.49 38.16
CA GLU A 778 -16.76 61.53 38.94
C GLU A 778 -16.32 62.94 38.58
N GLY A 779 -17.15 63.90 38.93
CA GLY A 779 -16.82 65.35 38.78
C GLY A 779 -16.67 65.79 37.33
N PRO A 780 -15.74 66.73 37.01
CA PRO A 780 -15.61 67.28 35.68
C PRO A 780 -15.40 66.34 34.53
N ALA A 781 -14.77 65.16 34.82
CA ALA A 781 -14.54 64.10 33.83
C ALA A 781 -15.85 63.41 33.44
N TRP A 782 -16.75 63.18 34.39
CA TRP A 782 -18.10 62.66 34.15
C TRP A 782 -18.90 63.64 33.24
N ASP A 783 -18.93 64.91 33.63
CA ASP A 783 -19.65 65.97 32.87
C ASP A 783 -19.10 66.03 31.43
N LYS A 784 -17.78 65.97 31.25
CA LYS A 784 -17.14 65.87 29.95
C LYS A 784 -17.60 64.62 29.16
N ALA A 785 -17.64 63.49 29.79
CA ALA A 785 -18.09 62.27 29.12
C ALA A 785 -19.52 62.32 28.65
N VAL A 786 -20.43 62.95 29.45
CA VAL A 786 -21.83 63.17 29.13
C VAL A 786 -21.97 64.19 27.99
N ASP A 787 -21.26 65.36 28.05
CA ASP A 787 -21.31 66.37 27.01
C ASP A 787 -20.82 65.81 25.66
N PHE A 788 -19.69 65.10 25.63
CA PHE A 788 -19.11 64.58 24.38
C PHE A 788 -19.97 63.45 23.82
N THR A 789 -20.64 62.67 24.64
CA THR A 789 -21.46 61.53 24.20
C THR A 789 -22.81 61.96 23.67
N PHE A 790 -23.49 62.90 24.35
CA PHE A 790 -24.82 63.35 23.97
C PHE A 790 -24.84 64.68 23.21
N GLY A 791 -23.71 65.40 23.16
CA GLY A 791 -23.51 66.65 22.40
C GLY A 791 -23.24 66.43 20.94
N ALA A 792 -23.25 67.48 20.13
CA ALA A 792 -22.96 67.46 18.71
C ALA A 792 -21.46 67.57 18.45
N ARG A 793 -20.67 66.57 18.89
CA ARG A 793 -19.20 66.51 18.69
C ARG A 793 -18.83 65.58 17.56
N SER A 794 -17.66 65.81 16.93
CA SER A 794 -17.13 64.94 15.88
C SER A 794 -16.69 63.58 16.49
N ALA A 795 -16.56 62.51 15.65
CA ALA A 795 -16.11 61.20 16.10
C ALA A 795 -14.69 61.26 16.68
N ASP A 796 -13.78 61.98 16.01
CA ASP A 796 -12.37 62.08 16.45
C ASP A 796 -12.22 62.82 17.81
N GLU A 797 -13.04 63.89 18.04
CA GLU A 797 -13.06 64.63 19.32
C GLU A 797 -13.62 63.72 20.44
N TRP A 798 -14.64 62.95 20.12
CA TRP A 798 -15.24 62.00 21.06
C TRP A 798 -14.25 60.89 21.43
N ASP A 799 -13.58 60.24 20.45
CA ASP A 799 -12.56 59.24 20.68
C ASP A 799 -11.41 59.72 21.55
N ALA A 800 -10.89 60.95 21.25
CA ALA A 800 -9.85 61.61 22.03
C ALA A 800 -10.30 61.85 23.48
N ALA A 801 -11.54 62.31 23.70
CA ALA A 801 -12.10 62.54 25.04
C ALA A 801 -12.26 61.22 25.80
N MET A 802 -12.68 60.10 25.17
CA MET A 802 -12.82 58.81 25.78
C MET A 802 -11.46 58.25 26.19
N VAL A 803 -10.44 58.35 25.34
CA VAL A 803 -9.05 57.95 25.67
C VAL A 803 -8.50 58.77 26.84
N GLU A 804 -8.78 60.04 26.92
CA GLU A 804 -8.34 60.93 28.05
C GLU A 804 -9.01 60.54 29.37
N ILE A 805 -10.31 60.13 29.32
CA ILE A 805 -11.10 59.83 30.54
C ILE A 805 -10.85 58.38 30.98
N THR A 806 -10.89 57.44 30.07
CA THR A 806 -10.86 56.00 30.41
C THR A 806 -9.55 55.30 30.10
N GLY A 807 -8.72 55.88 29.22
CA GLY A 807 -7.53 55.29 28.67
C GLY A 807 -7.75 54.35 27.47
N PHE A 808 -9.02 54.21 27.04
CA PHE A 808 -9.44 53.34 25.92
C PHE A 808 -10.47 54.07 25.02
N SER A 809 -10.67 53.56 23.82
CA SER A 809 -11.75 53.97 22.89
C SER A 809 -12.22 52.75 22.09
N GLU A 810 -12.66 51.74 22.78
CA GLU A 810 -13.15 50.46 22.19
C GLU A 810 -14.68 50.38 22.19
N LEU A 811 -15.34 51.17 23.05
CA LEU A 811 -16.78 51.23 23.13
C LEU A 811 -17.34 52.18 22.06
N SER A 812 -18.40 51.83 21.42
CA SER A 812 -19.12 52.72 20.54
C SER A 812 -19.82 53.84 21.34
N ARG A 813 -20.03 55.00 20.71
CA ARG A 813 -20.74 56.15 21.29
C ARG A 813 -22.14 55.78 21.84
N GLU A 814 -22.82 54.82 21.17
CA GLU A 814 -24.09 54.28 21.60
C GLU A 814 -23.98 53.47 22.91
N GLU A 815 -22.95 52.58 22.99
CA GLU A 815 -22.65 51.76 24.18
C GLU A 815 -22.30 52.70 25.37
N VAL A 816 -21.45 53.69 25.16
CA VAL A 816 -21.12 54.68 26.16
C VAL A 816 -22.35 55.43 26.63
N GLY A 817 -23.21 55.84 25.70
CA GLY A 817 -24.49 56.47 26.05
C GLY A 817 -25.43 55.57 26.84
N ARG A 818 -25.41 54.30 26.60
CA ARG A 818 -26.16 53.30 27.40
C ARG A 818 -25.59 53.16 28.83
N ILE A 819 -24.28 53.14 28.96
CA ILE A 819 -23.57 53.02 30.25
C ILE A 819 -23.82 54.24 31.09
N LEU A 820 -23.65 55.45 30.54
CA LEU A 820 -23.89 56.74 31.27
C LEU A 820 -25.32 56.86 31.85
N ARG A 821 -26.33 56.35 31.14
CA ARG A 821 -27.71 56.32 31.56
C ARG A 821 -28.00 55.35 32.72
N ARG A 822 -27.03 54.44 33.02
CA ARG A 822 -27.20 53.47 34.13
C ARG A 822 -26.70 53.98 35.49
N ARG A 823 -26.05 55.12 35.53
CA ARG A 823 -25.69 55.73 36.81
C ARG A 823 -26.83 56.53 37.41
N LYS A 824 -27.10 56.35 38.67
CA LYS A 824 -28.02 57.23 39.44
C LYS A 824 -27.34 58.59 39.52
N THR A 825 -27.98 59.62 38.95
CA THR A 825 -27.66 61.00 39.24
C THR A 825 -28.30 61.34 40.62
N GLU A 826 -27.46 61.61 41.60
CA GLU A 826 -27.91 62.16 42.88
C GLU A 826 -28.59 63.51 42.71
#